data_cd62d57c93d29e4858bc8356e6976c7c
#
_entry.id   cd62d57c93d29e4858bc8356e6976c7c
#
_cell.length_a   1.000
_cell.length_b   1.000
_cell.length_c   1.000
_cell.angle_alpha   90.00
_cell.angle_beta   90.00
_cell.angle_gamma   90.00
#
_symmetry.space_group_name_H-M   'P 1'
#
loop_
_entity.id
_entity.type
_entity.pdbx_description
1 polymer ?
#
loop_
_entity_poly.entity_id
_entity_poly.type
_entity_poly.pdbx_seq_one_letter_code
_entity_poly.pdbx_strand_id
1 'polypeptide(L)'
;MILQKLLFPSVDVCSREQMYYTGENTTIFMTGESCYIPAGATLRANTYFNSFSVAKWTKYTAVSNLNLRLNVTGDLRIRVWHACKMNGKLREKVITENRITAETRQDVVISLPLGENTGVYYFDMKAVGDGAYLWGGAYETEIDEDKLAPVKIAVGICTFRREPYVAHNMDVLRQHILENENSPMHGHLEVFISDNSKTLPASIATEQIHVFPNRNLGGAGGFTRAMIEIKKVSQERGITHVLLMDDDIRLNPDSLLRTYTMLRLMKPEHRDAFIGGHMLKIDAQNIQSEAADHWDMVTHHPVKYNYDLEDFEFVIKNEVEDSVNYLSWWYCCMPINVVSDSNLPLPIFIKRDDIEYGLRSGTKFVILNGICVWHEPFEYKSASYLEYYYFRNMCIMNSRHRVSFSAKSLIREVRKRLLTFLLRYRYKDAELSLLGVQHYLKGIDWLKKQDGERLNGEIMKLGYKKQPIDKIDHVFTHGVYEKNLVVEEGRKRKLLRLLTLNGWLLKANRNVVVPAYQPSTALFYRANKVINYEEISNTAFITQRSKQDLRYILKMYRQTEAMIKRDFKRVTQEYRDRYDEIINLNFWNEYLFNPGEVPQIKSGLDQPRRPKNNKYQWREILVSYVMRAAQIALFWLPVKKNRVMVYIHDRKGFTCNVKYVVQKLKELYGDKLEILWVTMHPETCQEVEALGVKVLKSNTAVQMRKYFRTRFFITNDAFPSWALHRWNQKWMNTWHGAMNYKHIGYDYLAPMSPLAAKIFKIKNRQPDYFLSGSEFFTKDTAASFRLSEKVFVPCGLPRNDAFFANQEATVRKVREYYGLDEDKRLAIFAPTFRRGMKSDTFGMDFEQVRAALSRRFGGEWVILFRNHNIVKGKQKFGGAIDVSAYHDMQELMCASDALISDYSSCLYDFCMTGRPSFVYATDLDNYMHNDRSFAYPFEKWPYPVARSNAELVKQIEGFDEAVFAQKVAAHLKDAGAYDNGTASEQVAAIIAKHCL
;
A
#
# COMPACT_ATOMS: atom_id res chain seq x y z
N MET A 1 42.38 -18.56 27.16
CA MET A 1 41.07 -18.29 26.50
C MET A 1 41.19 -17.04 25.65
N ILE A 2 40.75 -17.11 24.36
CA ILE A 2 40.74 -15.97 23.44
C ILE A 2 39.59 -15.03 23.83
N LEU A 3 39.93 -13.76 24.04
CA LEU A 3 38.94 -12.68 24.26
C LEU A 3 38.49 -12.04 22.95
N GLN A 4 39.46 -11.81 22.06
CA GLN A 4 39.22 -11.15 20.76
C GLN A 4 40.30 -11.60 19.78
N LYS A 5 39.88 -12.22 18.64
CA LYS A 5 40.76 -12.53 17.52
C LYS A 5 41.13 -11.24 16.76
N LEU A 6 42.32 -11.22 16.18
CA LEU A 6 42.66 -10.23 15.17
C LEU A 6 42.05 -10.65 13.83
N LEU A 7 41.32 -9.72 13.26
CA LEU A 7 40.56 -9.96 12.04
C LEU A 7 41.24 -9.34 10.82
N PHE A 8 40.99 -9.93 9.64
CA PHE A 8 41.46 -9.45 8.34
C PHE A 8 40.24 -9.09 7.45
N PRO A 9 40.43 -8.24 6.42
CA PRO A 9 39.36 -7.92 5.50
C PRO A 9 38.81 -9.18 4.80
N SER A 10 37.49 -9.23 4.65
CA SER A 10 36.79 -10.34 3.99
C SER A 10 35.74 -9.80 3.01
N VAL A 11 35.68 -10.37 1.81
CA VAL A 11 34.69 -10.02 0.81
C VAL A 11 33.28 -10.39 1.29
N ASP A 12 33.16 -11.48 2.04
CA ASP A 12 31.88 -11.98 2.52
C ASP A 12 31.32 -11.18 3.69
N VAL A 13 32.16 -10.49 4.46
CA VAL A 13 31.75 -9.73 5.66
C VAL A 13 31.97 -8.23 5.43
N CYS A 14 33.22 -7.78 5.40
CA CYS A 14 33.61 -6.40 5.17
C CYS A 14 34.98 -6.31 4.50
N SER A 15 35.04 -5.69 3.33
CA SER A 15 36.25 -5.54 2.51
C SER A 15 36.99 -4.23 2.78
N ARG A 16 36.52 -3.40 3.72
CA ARG A 16 37.13 -2.11 4.03
C ARG A 16 38.39 -2.30 4.90
N GLU A 17 39.58 -2.26 4.28
CA GLU A 17 40.87 -2.55 4.90
C GLU A 17 41.11 -1.70 6.15
N GLN A 18 40.74 -0.39 6.12
CA GLN A 18 40.94 0.54 7.22
C GLN A 18 40.09 0.24 8.47
N MET A 19 39.10 -0.64 8.35
CA MET A 19 38.35 -1.15 9.51
C MET A 19 39.14 -2.18 10.31
N TYR A 20 40.22 -2.74 9.74
CA TYR A 20 41.05 -3.81 10.34
C TYR A 20 42.45 -3.34 10.65
N TYR A 21 43.13 -2.71 9.71
CA TYR A 21 44.50 -2.17 9.87
C TYR A 21 44.71 -0.91 9.05
N THR A 22 45.63 -0.07 9.49
CA THR A 22 46.07 1.12 8.76
C THR A 22 47.58 1.07 8.54
N GLY A 23 48.08 1.72 7.47
CA GLY A 23 49.48 1.84 7.16
C GLY A 23 50.03 3.24 7.46
N GLU A 24 51.22 3.35 7.95
CA GLU A 24 51.95 4.62 8.06
C GLU A 24 53.22 4.56 7.18
N ASN A 25 53.39 5.59 6.36
CA ASN A 25 54.52 5.81 5.43
C ASN A 25 54.50 4.92 4.17
N THR A 26 53.60 3.98 4.00
CA THR A 26 53.48 3.15 2.81
C THR A 26 52.17 2.35 2.82
N THR A 27 51.85 1.71 1.68
CA THR A 27 50.72 0.79 1.59
C THR A 27 51.07 -0.55 2.24
N ILE A 28 50.19 -1.04 3.12
CA ILE A 28 50.19 -2.37 3.68
C ILE A 28 49.43 -3.29 2.74
N PHE A 29 49.94 -4.47 2.45
CA PHE A 29 49.30 -5.46 1.58
C PHE A 29 48.53 -6.46 2.47
N MET A 30 47.21 -6.50 2.33
CA MET A 30 46.36 -7.36 3.16
C MET A 30 45.72 -8.44 2.30
N THR A 31 45.63 -9.64 2.87
CA THR A 31 44.81 -10.73 2.38
C THR A 31 43.77 -11.10 3.44
N GLY A 32 42.86 -12.03 3.16
CA GLY A 32 41.93 -12.55 4.17
C GLY A 32 42.60 -13.29 5.35
N GLU A 33 43.93 -13.54 5.29
CA GLU A 33 44.64 -14.37 6.27
C GLU A 33 45.94 -13.73 6.79
N SER A 34 46.46 -12.68 6.15
CA SER A 34 47.72 -12.06 6.56
C SER A 34 47.88 -10.61 6.09
N CYS A 35 48.82 -9.90 6.74
CA CYS A 35 49.30 -8.59 6.27
C CYS A 35 50.78 -8.64 6.01
N TYR A 36 51.25 -8.21 4.82
CA TYR A 36 52.65 -7.94 4.53
C TYR A 36 52.99 -6.48 4.83
N ILE A 37 54.04 -6.29 5.62
CA ILE A 37 54.54 -4.98 6.05
C ILE A 37 55.87 -4.75 5.29
N PRO A 38 55.91 -3.85 4.29
CA PRO A 38 57.16 -3.54 3.61
C PRO A 38 58.25 -2.99 4.51
N ALA A 39 59.52 -3.08 4.08
CA ALA A 39 60.69 -2.55 4.79
C ALA A 39 60.46 -1.08 5.22
N GLY A 40 60.64 -0.79 6.49
CA GLY A 40 60.47 0.56 7.04
C GLY A 40 59.03 1.02 7.30
N ALA A 41 58.05 0.28 6.80
CA ALA A 41 56.62 0.59 6.98
C ALA A 41 56.13 0.21 8.37
N THR A 42 55.03 0.84 8.78
CA THR A 42 54.34 0.55 10.05
C THR A 42 52.91 0.17 9.78
N LEU A 43 52.50 -1.02 10.22
CA LEU A 43 51.09 -1.43 10.33
C LEU A 43 50.56 -0.98 11.67
N ARG A 44 49.34 -0.43 11.73
CA ARG A 44 48.62 -0.05 12.92
C ARG A 44 47.30 -0.79 13.06
N ALA A 45 46.99 -1.26 14.23
CA ALA A 45 45.75 -1.92 14.62
C ALA A 45 44.78 -0.98 15.41
N ASN A 46 44.94 0.34 15.26
CA ASN A 46 44.10 1.36 15.85
C ASN A 46 42.76 1.51 15.06
N THR A 47 42.00 0.43 15.01
CA THR A 47 40.86 0.29 14.14
C THR A 47 39.65 -0.28 14.86
N TYR A 48 38.50 -0.27 14.23
CA TYR A 48 37.25 -0.74 14.82
C TYR A 48 37.27 -2.21 15.22
N PHE A 49 37.85 -3.09 14.38
CA PHE A 49 37.86 -4.52 14.68
C PHE A 49 39.05 -4.98 15.57
N ASN A 50 40.21 -4.35 15.41
CA ASN A 50 41.44 -4.86 16.03
C ASN A 50 41.96 -4.08 17.23
N SER A 51 41.33 -2.94 17.59
CA SER A 51 41.54 -2.34 18.91
C SER A 51 40.80 -3.13 19.99
N PHE A 52 41.38 -3.24 21.17
CA PHE A 52 40.82 -4.00 22.30
C PHE A 52 40.23 -3.07 23.36
N SER A 53 38.94 -3.18 23.65
CA SER A 53 38.19 -2.34 24.60
C SER A 53 38.55 -2.68 26.05
N VAL A 54 39.80 -2.43 26.45
CA VAL A 54 40.35 -2.83 27.79
C VAL A 54 39.45 -2.38 28.94
N ALA A 55 38.91 -1.16 28.87
CA ALA A 55 38.06 -0.61 29.93
C ALA A 55 36.78 -1.43 30.12
N LYS A 56 36.11 -1.79 29.03
CA LYS A 56 34.85 -2.57 29.07
C LYS A 56 35.07 -4.02 29.49
N TRP A 57 36.11 -4.67 28.96
CA TRP A 57 36.47 -6.02 29.38
C TRP A 57 36.79 -6.06 30.90
N THR A 58 37.59 -5.11 31.41
CA THR A 58 37.91 -5.01 32.83
C THR A 58 36.69 -4.72 33.70
N LYS A 59 35.81 -3.85 33.23
CA LYS A 59 34.60 -3.47 33.99
C LYS A 59 33.61 -4.62 34.12
N TYR A 60 33.28 -5.24 33.02
CA TYR A 60 32.14 -6.19 32.92
C TYR A 60 32.55 -7.64 33.21
N THR A 61 33.83 -8.01 33.04
CA THR A 61 34.27 -9.39 33.10
C THR A 61 35.27 -9.67 34.22
N ALA A 62 35.42 -10.95 34.55
CA ALA A 62 36.38 -11.42 35.58
C ALA A 62 37.80 -11.58 35.04
N VAL A 63 38.16 -10.94 33.95
CA VAL A 63 39.51 -10.95 33.36
C VAL A 63 40.49 -10.36 34.38
N SER A 64 41.52 -11.13 34.75
CA SER A 64 42.54 -10.76 35.75
C SER A 64 43.95 -10.62 35.17
N ASN A 65 44.18 -11.06 33.93
CA ASN A 65 45.40 -10.92 33.16
C ASN A 65 45.06 -10.75 31.66
N LEU A 66 45.96 -10.15 30.91
CA LEU A 66 45.77 -9.90 29.49
C LEU A 66 47.07 -10.12 28.72
N ASN A 67 47.04 -10.93 27.70
CA ASN A 67 48.13 -11.14 26.80
C ASN A 67 47.72 -10.78 25.38
N LEU A 68 48.64 -10.16 24.63
CA LEU A 68 48.54 -10.02 23.14
C LEU A 68 49.42 -11.08 22.53
N ARG A 69 48.82 -12.10 21.91
CA ARG A 69 49.54 -13.08 21.09
C ARG A 69 49.51 -12.65 19.64
N LEU A 70 50.65 -12.59 19.01
CA LEU A 70 50.85 -12.26 17.57
C LEU A 70 51.59 -13.37 16.88
N ASN A 71 51.11 -13.82 15.72
CA ASN A 71 51.78 -14.78 14.86
C ASN A 71 52.49 -14.01 13.76
N VAL A 72 53.81 -14.02 13.71
CA VAL A 72 54.63 -13.10 12.91
C VAL A 72 55.81 -13.76 12.21
N THR A 73 56.31 -13.07 11.20
CA THR A 73 57.61 -13.37 10.54
C THR A 73 58.31 -12.05 10.22
N GLY A 74 59.64 -11.99 10.36
CA GLY A 74 60.46 -10.84 10.03
C GLY A 74 61.11 -10.16 11.27
N ASP A 75 61.89 -9.08 11.06
CA ASP A 75 62.43 -8.23 12.12
C ASP A 75 61.48 -7.07 12.36
N LEU A 76 60.88 -7.06 13.56
CA LEU A 76 59.79 -6.22 13.92
C LEU A 76 60.06 -5.43 15.21
N ARG A 77 59.67 -4.16 15.18
CA ARG A 77 59.46 -3.38 16.43
C ARG A 77 57.95 -3.28 16.66
N ILE A 78 57.49 -3.83 17.75
CA ILE A 78 56.09 -3.88 18.16
C ILE A 78 55.89 -2.96 19.38
N ARG A 79 54.93 -2.02 19.30
CA ARG A 79 54.49 -1.17 20.40
C ARG A 79 53.03 -1.43 20.70
N VAL A 80 52.67 -1.51 21.92
CA VAL A 80 51.29 -1.51 22.36
C VAL A 80 50.95 -0.14 22.97
N TRP A 81 49.85 0.41 22.55
CA TRP A 81 49.37 1.72 22.92
C TRP A 81 48.08 1.63 23.72
N HIS A 82 47.92 2.54 24.67
CA HIS A 82 46.63 2.87 25.27
C HIS A 82 46.15 4.18 24.66
N ALA A 83 44.89 4.17 24.20
CA ALA A 83 44.23 5.34 23.66
C ALA A 83 42.89 5.59 24.35
N CYS A 84 42.67 6.82 24.79
CA CYS A 84 41.40 7.22 25.41
C CYS A 84 41.07 8.69 25.12
N LYS A 85 39.84 9.07 25.41
CA LYS A 85 39.40 10.47 25.31
C LYS A 85 39.42 11.15 26.68
N MET A 86 40.29 12.17 26.85
CA MET A 86 40.38 12.98 28.08
C MET A 86 40.12 14.45 27.72
N ASN A 87 39.20 15.10 28.41
CA ASN A 87 38.83 16.49 28.20
C ASN A 87 38.54 16.82 26.72
N GLY A 88 37.84 15.90 26.03
CA GLY A 88 37.43 16.05 24.63
C GLY A 88 38.52 15.77 23.58
N LYS A 89 39.77 15.48 24.02
CA LYS A 89 40.92 15.23 23.12
C LYS A 89 41.37 13.76 23.20
N LEU A 90 41.78 13.23 22.06
CA LEU A 90 42.44 11.92 21.98
C LEU A 90 43.80 12.00 22.71
N ARG A 91 44.07 11.02 23.56
CA ARG A 91 45.34 10.81 24.28
C ARG A 91 45.81 9.40 23.98
N GLU A 92 47.06 9.30 23.56
CA GLU A 92 47.72 8.04 23.24
C GLU A 92 49.01 7.94 24.07
N LYS A 93 49.27 6.75 24.65
CA LYS A 93 50.44 6.47 25.49
C LYS A 93 50.97 5.08 25.16
N VAL A 94 52.26 4.93 24.89
CA VAL A 94 52.91 3.64 24.76
C VAL A 94 52.90 2.93 26.11
N ILE A 95 52.43 1.69 26.11
CA ILE A 95 52.36 0.80 27.27
C ILE A 95 53.64 -0.07 27.35
N THR A 96 53.99 -0.64 26.18
CA THR A 96 55.20 -1.46 26.08
C THR A 96 55.78 -1.40 24.65
N GLU A 97 57.07 -1.65 24.52
CA GLU A 97 57.78 -1.74 23.25
C GLU A 97 58.69 -2.98 23.27
N ASN A 98 58.61 -3.78 22.20
CA ASN A 98 59.37 -5.01 22.05
C ASN A 98 60.04 -5.05 20.66
N ARG A 99 61.24 -5.56 20.55
CA ARG A 99 61.91 -5.89 19.29
C ARG A 99 61.94 -7.40 19.17
N ILE A 100 61.46 -7.90 18.04
CA ILE A 100 61.32 -9.33 17.76
C ILE A 100 61.98 -9.62 16.44
N THR A 101 62.81 -10.65 16.36
CA THR A 101 63.38 -11.20 15.14
C THR A 101 62.83 -12.62 14.99
N ALA A 102 61.97 -12.83 14.00
CA ALA A 102 61.32 -14.12 13.71
C ALA A 102 61.73 -14.58 12.32
N GLU A 103 62.71 -15.43 12.19
CA GLU A 103 63.17 -16.00 10.91
C GLU A 103 62.12 -16.86 10.25
N THR A 104 61.30 -17.53 11.02
CA THR A 104 60.17 -18.34 10.59
C THR A 104 58.88 -17.90 11.29
N ARG A 105 57.75 -18.36 10.80
CA ARG A 105 56.47 -18.08 11.42
C ARG A 105 56.44 -18.58 12.88
N GLN A 106 56.22 -17.65 13.85
CA GLN A 106 56.18 -17.97 15.29
C GLN A 106 55.19 -17.10 16.04
N ASP A 107 54.74 -17.61 17.18
CA ASP A 107 53.92 -16.88 18.12
C ASP A 107 54.78 -16.03 19.09
N VAL A 108 54.40 -14.78 19.23
CA VAL A 108 54.96 -13.83 20.18
C VAL A 108 53.87 -13.44 21.16
N VAL A 109 54.14 -13.59 22.48
CA VAL A 109 53.18 -13.24 23.54
C VAL A 109 53.68 -12.00 24.30
N ILE A 110 52.86 -10.97 24.39
CA ILE A 110 53.16 -9.73 25.07
C ILE A 110 52.12 -9.56 26.22
N SER A 111 52.59 -9.61 27.45
CA SER A 111 51.72 -9.39 28.60
C SER A 111 51.37 -7.91 28.78
N LEU A 112 50.10 -7.59 29.04
CA LEU A 112 49.57 -6.24 29.12
C LEU A 112 48.97 -5.98 30.53
N PRO A 113 49.12 -4.78 31.06
CA PRO A 113 48.49 -4.42 32.34
C PRO A 113 46.98 -4.22 32.20
N LEU A 114 46.23 -4.50 33.26
CA LEU A 114 44.78 -4.27 33.35
C LEU A 114 44.42 -3.08 34.26
N GLY A 115 45.21 -2.03 34.25
CA GLY A 115 45.01 -0.86 35.16
C GLY A 115 44.17 0.27 34.58
N GLU A 116 43.81 0.20 33.32
CA GLU A 116 43.10 1.31 32.60
C GLU A 116 41.60 1.17 32.67
N ASN A 117 40.93 2.20 33.18
CA ASN A 117 39.49 2.25 33.37
C ASN A 117 38.76 2.94 32.18
N THR A 118 39.51 3.38 31.17
CA THR A 118 38.98 4.09 29.99
C THR A 118 39.72 3.68 28.72
N GLY A 119 39.03 3.72 27.55
CA GLY A 119 39.66 3.57 26.26
C GLY A 119 40.00 2.16 25.84
N VAL A 120 40.92 2.08 24.90
CA VAL A 120 41.30 0.83 24.20
C VAL A 120 42.80 0.62 24.21
N TYR A 121 43.21 -0.64 24.05
CA TYR A 121 44.56 -1.02 23.63
C TYR A 121 44.57 -1.27 22.14
N TYR A 122 45.66 -0.88 21.49
CA TYR A 122 45.97 -1.28 20.12
C TYR A 122 47.50 -1.43 19.98
N PHE A 123 47.93 -2.11 18.92
CA PHE A 123 49.37 -2.23 18.64
C PHE A 123 49.76 -1.61 17.30
N ASP A 124 51.00 -1.22 17.18
CA ASP A 124 51.64 -1.01 15.89
C ASP A 124 52.86 -1.95 15.71
N MET A 125 53.16 -2.25 14.45
CA MET A 125 54.27 -3.12 14.05
C MET A 125 55.05 -2.45 12.94
N LYS A 126 56.35 -2.12 13.19
CA LYS A 126 57.25 -1.59 12.19
C LYS A 126 58.22 -2.66 11.74
N ALA A 127 58.24 -2.91 10.42
CA ALA A 127 59.29 -3.76 9.84
C ALA A 127 60.64 -3.03 9.81
N VAL A 128 61.64 -3.62 10.46
CA VAL A 128 62.99 -3.04 10.61
C VAL A 128 63.93 -3.56 9.51
N GLY A 129 63.78 -4.83 9.07
CA GLY A 129 64.53 -5.47 7.99
C GLY A 129 63.85 -5.39 6.65
N ASP A 130 63.96 -6.42 5.82
CA ASP A 130 63.53 -6.51 4.43
C ASP A 130 62.01 -6.60 4.22
N GLY A 131 61.25 -6.58 5.31
CA GLY A 131 59.80 -6.72 5.35
C GLY A 131 59.39 -7.76 6.39
N ALA A 132 58.10 -7.78 6.72
CA ALA A 132 57.55 -8.67 7.72
C ALA A 132 56.12 -9.08 7.43
N TYR A 133 55.65 -10.13 8.07
CA TYR A 133 54.25 -10.58 8.00
C TYR A 133 53.59 -10.65 9.37
N LEU A 134 52.36 -10.27 9.42
CA LEU A 134 51.39 -10.61 10.46
C LEU A 134 50.44 -11.68 9.91
N TRP A 135 50.47 -12.89 10.48
CA TRP A 135 49.66 -14.06 10.09
C TRP A 135 48.39 -14.21 10.96
N GLY A 136 48.22 -13.40 11.97
CA GLY A 136 47.13 -13.45 12.90
C GLY A 136 47.53 -13.16 14.33
N GLY A 137 46.58 -13.39 15.23
CA GLY A 137 46.81 -13.21 16.68
C GLY A 137 45.50 -13.06 17.41
N ALA A 138 45.63 -12.78 18.73
CA ALA A 138 44.47 -12.56 19.56
C ALA A 138 44.87 -11.81 20.85
N TYR A 139 43.91 -11.11 21.44
CA TYR A 139 43.94 -10.75 22.85
C TYR A 139 43.41 -11.94 23.66
N GLU A 140 44.17 -12.35 24.72
CA GLU A 140 43.88 -13.59 25.44
C GLU A 140 43.99 -13.36 26.94
N THR A 141 43.34 -14.24 27.72
CA THR A 141 43.46 -14.31 29.17
C THR A 141 43.69 -15.74 29.61
N GLU A 142 44.40 -15.92 30.71
CA GLU A 142 44.51 -17.17 31.44
C GLU A 142 43.48 -17.19 32.54
N ILE A 143 42.57 -18.16 32.51
CA ILE A 143 41.52 -18.30 33.51
C ILE A 143 41.13 -19.77 33.66
N ASP A 144 40.85 -20.16 34.90
CA ASP A 144 40.40 -21.50 35.20
C ASP A 144 39.00 -21.74 34.65
N GLU A 145 38.77 -22.88 34.05
CA GLU A 145 37.47 -23.19 33.46
C GLU A 145 36.33 -23.17 34.47
N ASP A 146 36.57 -23.54 35.72
CA ASP A 146 35.59 -23.54 36.80
C ASP A 146 35.05 -22.14 37.14
N LYS A 147 35.78 -21.08 36.75
CA LYS A 147 35.35 -19.68 36.92
C LYS A 147 34.50 -19.15 35.78
N LEU A 148 34.32 -19.94 34.73
CA LEU A 148 33.55 -19.55 33.56
C LEU A 148 32.07 -19.87 33.78
N ALA A 149 31.21 -18.92 33.44
CA ALA A 149 29.77 -19.17 33.44
C ALA A 149 29.39 -20.14 32.29
N PRO A 150 28.48 -21.11 32.54
CA PRO A 150 27.91 -21.90 31.43
C PRO A 150 27.07 -20.98 30.55
N VAL A 151 27.37 -20.96 29.26
CA VAL A 151 26.66 -20.16 28.27
C VAL A 151 26.28 -21.01 27.06
N LYS A 152 25.01 -20.99 26.72
CA LYS A 152 24.50 -21.48 25.43
C LYS A 152 23.48 -20.45 24.89
N ILE A 153 23.70 -20.01 23.66
CA ILE A 153 22.90 -18.96 23.01
C ILE A 153 21.91 -19.58 22.03
N ALA A 154 20.65 -19.17 22.11
CA ALA A 154 19.65 -19.41 21.08
C ALA A 154 19.39 -18.13 20.27
N VAL A 155 19.63 -18.18 18.97
CA VAL A 155 19.34 -17.06 18.07
C VAL A 155 17.90 -17.13 17.63
N GLY A 156 17.10 -16.11 17.89
CA GLY A 156 15.72 -15.97 17.43
C GLY A 156 15.65 -15.05 16.22
N ILE A 157 15.13 -15.55 15.09
CA ILE A 157 14.98 -14.81 13.84
C ILE A 157 13.51 -14.79 13.43
N CYS A 158 13.04 -13.62 12.97
CA CYS A 158 11.74 -13.47 12.33
C CYS A 158 11.93 -13.17 10.84
N THR A 159 11.36 -13.97 9.94
CA THR A 159 11.48 -13.75 8.49
C THR A 159 10.15 -13.66 7.77
N PHE A 160 10.10 -12.87 6.70
CA PHE A 160 8.97 -12.76 5.79
C PHE A 160 9.42 -12.52 4.35
N ARG A 161 9.38 -13.59 3.50
CA ARG A 161 9.79 -13.56 2.07
C ARG A 161 11.21 -13.06 1.83
N ARG A 162 12.16 -13.57 2.63
CA ARG A 162 13.58 -13.20 2.56
C ARG A 162 14.49 -14.42 2.58
N GLU A 163 14.08 -15.47 1.87
CA GLU A 163 14.75 -16.76 1.80
C GLU A 163 16.25 -16.64 1.48
N PRO A 164 16.71 -15.80 0.51
CA PRO A 164 18.13 -15.68 0.20
C PRO A 164 18.97 -15.12 1.36
N TYR A 165 18.44 -14.18 2.12
CA TYR A 165 19.16 -13.62 3.29
C TYR A 165 19.28 -14.64 4.42
N VAL A 166 18.17 -15.32 4.71
CA VAL A 166 18.17 -16.39 5.73
C VAL A 166 19.14 -17.49 5.33
N ALA A 167 19.11 -17.95 4.07
CA ALA A 167 20.02 -19.00 3.59
C ALA A 167 21.47 -18.58 3.76
N HIS A 168 21.85 -17.39 3.31
CA HIS A 168 23.22 -16.86 3.45
C HIS A 168 23.67 -16.80 4.93
N ASN A 169 22.84 -16.24 5.83
CA ASN A 169 23.18 -16.18 7.26
C ASN A 169 23.31 -17.57 7.89
N MET A 170 22.45 -18.52 7.49
CA MET A 170 22.57 -19.90 7.98
C MET A 170 23.85 -20.58 7.47
N ASP A 171 24.25 -20.37 6.22
CA ASP A 171 25.51 -20.90 5.68
C ASP A 171 26.72 -20.33 6.41
N VAL A 172 26.71 -19.03 6.72
CA VAL A 172 27.76 -18.39 7.55
C VAL A 172 27.82 -19.00 8.94
N LEU A 173 26.66 -19.23 9.59
CA LEU A 173 26.63 -19.85 10.93
C LEU A 173 27.09 -21.30 10.91
N ARG A 174 26.70 -22.09 9.92
CA ARG A 174 27.16 -23.49 9.75
C ARG A 174 28.67 -23.52 9.62
N GLN A 175 29.23 -22.80 8.65
CA GLN A 175 30.63 -22.83 8.30
C GLN A 175 31.54 -22.34 9.46
N HIS A 176 31.13 -21.31 10.20
CA HIS A 176 32.01 -20.70 11.19
C HIS A 176 31.75 -21.17 12.64
N ILE A 177 30.57 -21.73 12.94
CA ILE A 177 30.20 -22.07 14.31
C ILE A 177 29.59 -23.47 14.45
N LEU A 178 28.45 -23.74 13.76
CA LEU A 178 27.65 -24.93 14.04
C LEU A 178 28.37 -26.24 13.62
N GLU A 179 28.99 -26.25 12.44
CA GLU A 179 29.70 -27.42 11.87
C GLU A 179 31.22 -27.33 12.08
N ASN A 180 31.72 -26.23 12.67
CA ASN A 180 33.14 -26.02 12.91
C ASN A 180 33.54 -26.50 14.32
N GLU A 181 34.06 -27.70 14.41
CA GLU A 181 34.53 -28.29 15.66
C GLU A 181 35.63 -27.47 16.37
N ASN A 182 36.37 -26.62 15.64
CA ASN A 182 37.38 -25.73 16.22
C ASN A 182 36.77 -24.40 16.73
N SER A 183 35.49 -24.18 16.54
CA SER A 183 34.82 -22.99 17.09
C SER A 183 34.62 -23.12 18.58
N PRO A 184 35.00 -22.11 19.41
CA PRO A 184 34.68 -22.12 20.82
C PRO A 184 33.19 -22.15 21.15
N MET A 185 32.33 -21.87 20.20
CA MET A 185 30.88 -21.94 20.32
C MET A 185 30.29 -23.24 19.75
N HIS A 186 31.11 -24.16 19.24
CA HIS A 186 30.59 -25.44 18.73
C HIS A 186 29.78 -26.16 19.85
N GLY A 187 28.54 -26.57 19.56
CA GLY A 187 27.61 -27.13 20.55
C GLY A 187 26.94 -26.11 21.51
N HIS A 188 27.33 -24.82 21.45
CA HIS A 188 26.80 -23.77 22.31
C HIS A 188 25.91 -22.72 21.57
N LEU A 189 25.49 -23.02 20.34
CA LEU A 189 24.61 -22.20 19.53
C LEU A 189 23.48 -23.03 18.94
N GLU A 190 22.24 -22.52 19.03
CA GLU A 190 21.08 -23.03 18.28
C GLU A 190 20.35 -21.85 17.63
N VAL A 191 19.62 -22.12 16.54
CA VAL A 191 18.88 -21.10 15.78
C VAL A 191 17.41 -21.46 15.69
N PHE A 192 16.52 -20.50 15.97
CA PHE A 192 15.06 -20.63 15.96
C PHE A 192 14.45 -19.60 15.01
N ILE A 193 13.94 -20.06 13.89
CA ILE A 193 13.44 -19.19 12.82
C ILE A 193 11.92 -19.23 12.78
N SER A 194 11.28 -18.09 13.01
CA SER A 194 9.84 -17.92 12.81
C SER A 194 9.58 -17.47 11.36
N ASP A 195 9.06 -18.40 10.55
CA ASP A 195 8.76 -18.13 9.13
C ASP A 195 7.32 -17.60 8.97
N ASN A 196 7.16 -16.30 8.96
CA ASN A 196 5.87 -15.60 8.79
C ASN A 196 5.30 -15.71 7.36
N SER A 197 6.08 -16.17 6.39
CA SER A 197 5.67 -16.39 5.00
C SER A 197 5.34 -17.85 4.68
N LYS A 198 5.87 -18.78 5.47
CA LYS A 198 5.78 -20.24 5.25
C LYS A 198 6.40 -20.67 3.93
N THR A 199 7.51 -20.01 3.54
CA THR A 199 8.16 -20.20 2.24
C THR A 199 9.60 -20.70 2.34
N LEU A 200 10.14 -20.82 3.56
CA LEU A 200 11.49 -21.34 3.74
C LEU A 200 11.58 -22.81 3.31
N PRO A 201 12.61 -23.19 2.53
CA PRO A 201 12.84 -24.58 2.18
C PRO A 201 13.10 -25.46 3.41
N ALA A 202 12.58 -26.67 3.41
CA ALA A 202 12.80 -27.64 4.50
C ALA A 202 14.29 -27.96 4.73
N SER A 203 15.14 -27.79 3.70
CA SER A 203 16.58 -28.02 3.76
C SER A 203 17.34 -27.02 4.66
N ILE A 204 16.74 -25.93 5.08
CA ILE A 204 17.34 -24.98 6.03
C ILE A 204 17.38 -25.59 7.43
N ALA A 205 16.37 -26.38 7.81
CA ALA A 205 16.28 -27.01 9.14
C ALA A 205 17.35 -28.12 9.29
N THR A 206 17.98 -28.12 10.49
CA THR A 206 18.92 -29.16 10.94
C THR A 206 18.63 -29.48 12.40
N GLU A 207 19.47 -30.32 13.03
CA GLU A 207 19.37 -30.57 14.48
C GLU A 207 19.53 -29.31 15.33
N GLN A 208 20.30 -28.32 14.83
CA GLN A 208 20.60 -27.05 15.55
C GLN A 208 19.85 -25.85 14.95
N ILE A 209 19.19 -26.00 13.80
CA ILE A 209 18.41 -24.94 13.15
C ILE A 209 16.95 -25.38 13.04
N HIS A 210 16.10 -24.70 13.82
CA HIS A 210 14.68 -25.01 13.95
C HIS A 210 13.82 -24.00 13.19
N VAL A 211 12.94 -24.43 12.30
CA VAL A 211 12.07 -23.57 11.51
C VAL A 211 10.61 -23.78 11.92
N PHE A 212 9.91 -22.70 12.27
CA PHE A 212 8.52 -22.73 12.70
C PHE A 212 7.66 -21.91 11.73
N PRO A 213 6.82 -22.57 10.92
CA PRO A 213 5.81 -21.85 10.14
C PRO A 213 4.90 -21.03 11.03
N ASN A 214 4.72 -19.76 10.72
CA ASN A 214 3.95 -18.82 11.54
C ASN A 214 2.96 -18.02 10.69
N ARG A 215 1.95 -17.42 11.34
CA ARG A 215 1.13 -16.38 10.72
C ARG A 215 1.93 -15.08 10.67
N ASN A 216 1.70 -14.26 9.64
CA ASN A 216 2.37 -12.97 9.58
C ASN A 216 1.78 -11.98 10.59
N LEU A 217 2.27 -12.04 11.80
CA LEU A 217 1.96 -11.09 12.87
C LEU A 217 3.04 -10.02 13.03
N GLY A 218 3.83 -9.77 11.94
CA GLY A 218 4.93 -8.82 11.90
C GLY A 218 6.14 -9.25 12.73
N GLY A 219 7.08 -8.33 12.94
CA GLY A 219 8.26 -8.56 13.77
C GLY A 219 7.89 -8.93 15.20
N ALA A 220 6.98 -8.17 15.81
CA ALA A 220 6.53 -8.44 17.18
C ALA A 220 6.02 -9.87 17.37
N GLY A 221 5.19 -10.38 16.45
CA GLY A 221 4.67 -11.74 16.52
C GLY A 221 5.69 -12.82 16.17
N GLY A 222 6.56 -12.56 15.17
CA GLY A 222 7.58 -13.51 14.75
C GLY A 222 8.67 -13.70 15.83
N PHE A 223 9.19 -12.61 16.38
CA PHE A 223 10.15 -12.71 17.51
C PHE A 223 9.52 -13.33 18.75
N THR A 224 8.28 -12.99 19.07
CA THR A 224 7.57 -13.65 20.17
C THR A 224 7.42 -15.14 19.94
N ARG A 225 7.11 -15.60 18.72
CA ARG A 225 7.05 -17.02 18.40
C ARG A 225 8.40 -17.70 18.63
N ALA A 226 9.50 -17.11 18.16
CA ALA A 226 10.85 -17.62 18.42
C ALA A 226 11.17 -17.68 19.91
N MET A 227 10.89 -16.62 20.68
CA MET A 227 11.08 -16.60 22.13
C MET A 227 10.30 -17.70 22.86
N ILE A 228 9.05 -17.95 22.49
CA ILE A 228 8.22 -19.00 23.06
C ILE A 228 8.83 -20.40 22.78
N GLU A 229 9.25 -20.65 21.54
CA GLU A 229 9.83 -21.95 21.17
C GLU A 229 11.18 -22.17 21.84
N ILE A 230 12.03 -21.13 21.93
CA ILE A 230 13.30 -21.19 22.69
C ILE A 230 13.02 -21.49 24.18
N LYS A 231 12.06 -20.78 24.78
CA LYS A 231 11.74 -20.94 26.20
C LYS A 231 11.26 -22.36 26.54
N LYS A 232 10.44 -22.96 25.68
CA LYS A 232 9.93 -24.33 25.86
C LYS A 232 11.04 -25.35 26.04
N VAL A 233 12.13 -25.23 25.29
CA VAL A 233 13.25 -26.19 25.28
C VAL A 233 14.46 -25.72 26.09
N SER A 234 14.43 -24.51 26.62
CA SER A 234 15.59 -23.86 27.21
C SER A 234 16.21 -24.64 28.37
N GLN A 235 15.39 -25.23 29.23
CA GLN A 235 15.87 -26.01 30.37
C GLN A 235 16.48 -27.35 29.94
N GLU A 236 15.81 -28.06 29.06
CA GLU A 236 16.25 -29.36 28.51
C GLU A 236 17.56 -29.22 27.72
N ARG A 237 17.66 -28.17 26.91
CA ARG A 237 18.82 -27.94 26.03
C ARG A 237 19.92 -27.07 26.67
N GLY A 238 19.75 -26.61 27.91
CA GLY A 238 20.72 -25.80 28.64
C GLY A 238 20.91 -24.39 28.05
N ILE A 239 19.90 -23.82 27.38
CA ILE A 239 19.95 -22.48 26.79
C ILE A 239 19.89 -21.45 27.90
N THR A 240 20.87 -20.56 27.93
CA THR A 240 21.05 -19.52 28.96
C THR A 240 20.72 -18.12 28.46
N HIS A 241 20.85 -17.87 27.15
CA HIS A 241 20.65 -16.57 26.54
C HIS A 241 19.84 -16.67 25.23
N VAL A 242 19.06 -15.64 24.96
CA VAL A 242 18.37 -15.44 23.68
C VAL A 242 19.02 -14.26 22.98
N LEU A 243 19.40 -14.44 21.72
CA LEU A 243 19.86 -13.36 20.84
C LEU A 243 18.82 -13.14 19.74
N LEU A 244 18.18 -11.99 19.74
CA LEU A 244 17.28 -11.59 18.66
C LEU A 244 18.06 -10.90 17.56
N MET A 245 17.77 -11.28 16.32
CA MET A 245 18.48 -10.83 15.12
C MET A 245 17.54 -10.72 13.93
N ASP A 246 17.61 -9.61 13.17
CA ASP A 246 16.86 -9.46 11.93
C ASP A 246 17.33 -10.44 10.85
N ASP A 247 16.46 -10.78 9.92
CA ASP A 247 16.74 -11.71 8.82
C ASP A 247 17.55 -11.10 7.68
N ASP A 248 17.47 -9.76 7.48
CA ASP A 248 18.08 -9.01 6.38
C ASP A 248 19.40 -8.30 6.75
N ILE A 249 20.08 -8.82 7.76
CA ILE A 249 21.43 -8.37 8.12
C ILE A 249 22.50 -9.18 7.38
N ARG A 250 23.71 -8.61 7.28
CA ARG A 250 24.93 -9.34 7.03
C ARG A 250 25.62 -9.56 8.36
N LEU A 251 25.77 -10.82 8.74
CA LEU A 251 26.33 -11.21 10.05
C LEU A 251 27.85 -11.26 10.01
N ASN A 252 28.49 -10.73 11.03
CA ASN A 252 29.89 -11.03 11.33
C ASN A 252 29.96 -12.18 12.37
N PRO A 253 30.49 -13.36 12.04
CA PRO A 253 30.60 -14.47 13.01
C PRO A 253 31.37 -14.11 14.27
N ASP A 254 32.39 -13.25 14.18
CA ASP A 254 33.15 -12.77 15.34
C ASP A 254 32.31 -12.00 16.35
N SER A 255 31.23 -11.35 15.91
CA SER A 255 30.26 -10.70 16.84
C SER A 255 29.66 -11.70 17.81
N LEU A 256 29.31 -12.92 17.34
CA LEU A 256 28.79 -13.99 18.20
C LEU A 256 29.87 -14.53 19.13
N LEU A 257 31.07 -14.73 18.61
CA LEU A 257 32.21 -15.24 19.40
C LEU A 257 32.60 -14.25 20.54
N ARG A 258 32.65 -12.94 20.26
CA ARG A 258 32.89 -11.91 21.26
C ARG A 258 31.76 -11.87 22.28
N THR A 259 30.50 -11.92 21.85
CA THR A 259 29.34 -11.96 22.74
C THR A 259 29.41 -13.19 23.67
N TYR A 260 29.64 -14.37 23.12
CA TYR A 260 29.77 -15.62 23.87
C TYR A 260 30.89 -15.57 24.89
N THR A 261 32.09 -15.13 24.50
CA THR A 261 33.24 -15.01 25.37
C THR A 261 33.00 -14.00 26.52
N MET A 262 32.37 -12.84 26.18
CA MET A 262 32.03 -11.84 27.19
C MET A 262 31.02 -12.40 28.20
N LEU A 263 30.00 -13.11 27.78
CA LEU A 263 29.02 -13.73 28.68
C LEU A 263 29.64 -14.79 29.59
N ARG A 264 30.55 -15.62 29.08
CA ARG A 264 31.23 -16.65 29.85
C ARG A 264 32.07 -16.06 30.98
N LEU A 265 32.67 -14.89 30.73
CA LEU A 265 33.55 -14.18 31.68
C LEU A 265 32.79 -13.14 32.51
N MET A 266 31.50 -12.92 32.29
CA MET A 266 30.76 -11.84 32.92
C MET A 266 30.69 -11.98 34.44
N LYS A 267 31.02 -10.90 35.16
CA LYS A 267 30.92 -10.84 36.61
C LYS A 267 29.48 -11.06 37.07
N PRO A 268 29.26 -11.69 38.25
CA PRO A 268 27.91 -11.98 38.76
C PRO A 268 26.96 -10.78 38.76
N GLU A 269 27.44 -9.59 39.10
CA GLU A 269 26.66 -8.34 39.19
C GLU A 269 26.27 -7.76 37.81
N HIS A 270 26.71 -8.35 36.71
CA HIS A 270 26.43 -7.93 35.35
C HIS A 270 25.72 -9.02 34.50
N ARG A 271 25.47 -10.21 35.07
CA ARG A 271 24.86 -11.34 34.34
C ARG A 271 23.43 -11.10 33.88
N ASP A 272 22.79 -10.05 34.37
CA ASP A 272 21.47 -9.58 33.94
C ASP A 272 21.55 -8.58 32.75
N ALA A 273 22.76 -8.22 32.32
CA ALA A 273 22.94 -7.23 31.26
C ALA A 273 22.54 -7.77 29.87
N PHE A 274 22.00 -6.89 29.02
CA PHE A 274 21.82 -7.12 27.63
C PHE A 274 23.07 -6.70 26.86
N ILE A 275 23.49 -7.51 25.86
CA ILE A 275 24.58 -7.17 24.95
C ILE A 275 24.01 -6.78 23.59
N GLY A 276 24.36 -5.56 23.12
CA GLY A 276 23.94 -5.00 21.83
C GLY A 276 25.05 -5.00 20.80
N GLY A 277 24.65 -5.17 19.53
CA GLY A 277 25.53 -4.99 18.39
C GLY A 277 25.31 -3.65 17.69
N HIS A 278 26.38 -3.02 17.21
CA HIS A 278 26.32 -1.82 16.39
C HIS A 278 25.63 -2.13 15.04
N MET A 279 24.78 -1.21 14.56
CA MET A 279 24.24 -1.29 13.21
C MET A 279 25.10 -0.45 12.27
N LEU A 280 25.76 -1.12 11.29
CA LEU A 280 26.53 -0.50 10.24
C LEU A 280 25.73 -0.51 8.95
N LYS A 281 25.95 0.46 8.04
CA LYS A 281 25.26 0.54 6.75
C LYS A 281 25.83 -0.47 5.77
N ILE A 282 24.97 -1.24 5.13
CA ILE A 282 25.42 -2.27 4.16
C ILE A 282 26.00 -1.66 2.88
N ASP A 283 25.57 -0.47 2.51
CA ASP A 283 26.02 0.31 1.34
C ASP A 283 27.24 1.19 1.62
N ALA A 284 27.57 1.42 2.90
CA ALA A 284 28.73 2.17 3.35
C ALA A 284 29.31 1.48 4.61
N GLN A 285 30.03 0.40 4.39
CA GLN A 285 30.41 -0.58 5.44
C GLN A 285 31.21 -0.01 6.61
N ASN A 286 31.83 1.16 6.45
CA ASN A 286 32.54 1.90 7.51
C ASN A 286 31.63 2.83 8.31
N ILE A 287 30.41 3.09 7.85
CA ILE A 287 29.52 4.04 8.52
C ILE A 287 28.60 3.31 9.51
N GLN A 288 28.76 3.62 10.79
CA GLN A 288 27.87 3.18 11.86
C GLN A 288 26.58 3.99 11.78
N SER A 289 25.46 3.34 11.54
CA SER A 289 24.15 4.00 11.59
C SER A 289 23.82 4.41 13.02
N GLU A 290 23.94 3.47 13.95
CA GLU A 290 23.73 3.70 15.38
C GLU A 290 24.34 2.56 16.20
N ALA A 291 24.71 2.84 17.46
CA ALA A 291 25.29 1.86 18.35
C ALA A 291 24.23 1.25 19.29
N ALA A 292 23.30 2.05 19.72
CA ALA A 292 22.19 1.75 20.60
C ALA A 292 21.27 2.97 20.64
N ASP A 293 20.25 2.92 21.51
CA ASP A 293 19.18 3.88 21.43
C ASP A 293 18.72 4.39 22.79
N HIS A 294 18.23 5.63 22.78
CA HIS A 294 17.54 6.24 23.90
C HIS A 294 16.16 6.72 23.48
N TRP A 295 15.14 6.21 24.14
CA TRP A 295 13.76 6.65 24.01
C TRP A 295 13.41 7.65 25.10
N ASP A 296 13.10 8.90 24.72
CA ASP A 296 12.71 9.97 25.67
C ASP A 296 11.19 10.04 25.91
N MET A 297 10.45 8.97 25.60
CA MET A 297 8.99 8.86 25.62
C MET A 297 8.26 9.65 24.51
N VAL A 298 8.98 10.31 23.61
CA VAL A 298 8.43 11.05 22.47
C VAL A 298 9.18 10.72 21.20
N THR A 299 10.52 10.81 21.27
CA THR A 299 11.42 10.74 20.13
C THR A 299 12.48 9.67 20.39
N HIS A 300 12.80 8.93 19.37
CA HIS A 300 13.94 8.06 19.27
C HIS A 300 15.19 8.92 19.08
N HIS A 301 16.21 8.67 19.89
CA HIS A 301 17.53 9.31 19.85
C HIS A 301 18.58 8.25 19.59
N PRO A 302 19.02 8.06 18.33
CA PRO A 302 20.09 7.13 18.02
C PRO A 302 21.38 7.60 18.69
N VAL A 303 22.04 6.67 19.40
CA VAL A 303 23.30 6.93 20.09
C VAL A 303 24.45 6.68 19.12
N LYS A 304 25.39 7.61 19.03
CA LYS A 304 26.57 7.54 18.16
C LYS A 304 26.19 7.39 16.68
N TYR A 305 25.24 8.23 16.26
CA TYR A 305 24.67 8.21 14.95
C TYR A 305 25.64 8.70 13.86
N ASN A 306 25.74 7.91 12.80
CA ASN A 306 26.48 8.23 11.58
C ASN A 306 27.99 8.45 11.79
N TYR A 307 28.62 7.61 12.67
CA TYR A 307 30.06 7.64 12.89
C TYR A 307 30.80 6.93 11.73
N ASP A 308 31.85 7.56 11.25
CA ASP A 308 32.80 6.92 10.30
C ASP A 308 33.86 6.16 11.11
N LEU A 309 33.79 4.82 11.08
CA LEU A 309 34.65 3.96 11.90
C LEU A 309 36.04 3.73 11.29
N GLU A 310 36.35 4.27 10.11
CA GLU A 310 37.70 4.40 9.60
C GLU A 310 38.49 5.52 10.32
N ASP A 311 37.79 6.49 10.91
CA ASP A 311 38.37 7.51 11.78
C ASP A 311 38.49 6.97 13.22
N PHE A 312 39.72 6.79 13.68
CA PHE A 312 40.00 6.27 15.01
C PHE A 312 39.40 7.10 16.15
N GLU A 313 39.20 8.40 15.90
CA GLU A 313 38.54 9.27 16.91
C GLU A 313 37.11 8.83 17.21
N PHE A 314 36.38 8.34 16.17
CA PHE A 314 35.05 7.78 16.36
C PHE A 314 35.06 6.40 17.01
N VAL A 315 36.10 5.58 16.74
CA VAL A 315 36.29 4.30 17.42
C VAL A 315 36.45 4.53 18.94
N ILE A 316 37.24 5.53 19.34
CA ILE A 316 37.41 5.92 20.77
C ILE A 316 36.13 6.55 21.34
N LYS A 317 35.39 7.32 20.57
CA LYS A 317 34.07 7.85 20.98
C LYS A 317 33.07 6.73 21.27
N ASN A 318 33.14 5.62 20.55
CA ASN A 318 32.29 4.46 20.78
C ASN A 318 32.55 3.80 22.19
N GLU A 319 33.71 3.99 22.74
CA GLU A 319 34.03 3.46 24.08
C GLU A 319 33.36 4.25 25.21
N VAL A 320 32.93 5.49 24.98
CA VAL A 320 32.22 6.28 25.98
C VAL A 320 30.84 5.66 26.21
N GLU A 321 30.50 5.39 27.48
CA GLU A 321 29.17 4.89 27.81
C GLU A 321 28.15 6.01 27.81
N ASP A 322 27.06 5.79 27.11
CA ASP A 322 25.95 6.71 26.99
C ASP A 322 24.72 6.21 27.77
N SER A 323 23.76 7.09 27.97
CA SER A 323 22.47 6.73 28.55
C SER A 323 21.64 6.00 27.51
N VAL A 324 21.64 4.68 27.55
CA VAL A 324 20.85 3.77 26.72
C VAL A 324 19.74 3.18 27.58
N ASN A 325 18.55 3.03 27.04
CA ASN A 325 17.41 2.43 27.74
C ASN A 325 16.71 1.30 26.99
N TYR A 326 17.17 1.00 25.77
CA TYR A 326 16.80 -0.22 25.03
C TYR A 326 17.84 -0.55 23.96
N LEU A 327 17.79 -1.79 23.46
CA LEU A 327 18.56 -2.26 22.30
C LEU A 327 17.60 -2.74 21.22
N SER A 328 17.85 -2.34 20.01
CA SER A 328 17.06 -2.78 18.85
C SER A 328 17.40 -4.22 18.44
N TRP A 329 16.42 -4.93 17.88
CA TRP A 329 16.50 -6.38 17.64
C TRP A 329 17.24 -6.77 16.35
N TRP A 330 17.99 -5.88 15.73
CA TRP A 330 18.95 -6.31 14.70
C TRP A 330 20.09 -7.15 15.28
N TYR A 331 20.44 -6.95 16.59
CA TYR A 331 21.36 -7.78 17.37
C TYR A 331 21.21 -7.43 18.87
N CYS A 332 20.42 -8.22 19.57
CA CYS A 332 20.16 -8.00 20.99
C CYS A 332 20.20 -9.33 21.75
N CYS A 333 21.27 -9.56 22.53
CA CYS A 333 21.43 -10.74 23.34
C CYS A 333 21.00 -10.44 24.79
N MET A 334 20.08 -11.27 25.32
CA MET A 334 19.55 -11.12 26.68
C MET A 334 19.52 -12.45 27.43
N PRO A 335 19.56 -12.45 28.78
CA PRO A 335 19.42 -13.67 29.57
C PRO A 335 18.05 -14.34 29.36
N ILE A 336 18.00 -15.67 29.32
CA ILE A 336 16.75 -16.44 29.08
C ILE A 336 15.67 -16.21 30.16
N ASN A 337 16.04 -15.85 31.36
CA ASN A 337 15.12 -15.56 32.48
C ASN A 337 14.27 -14.31 32.22
N VAL A 338 14.69 -13.42 31.33
CA VAL A 338 13.93 -12.25 30.89
C VAL A 338 12.71 -12.71 30.10
N VAL A 339 12.83 -13.80 29.33
CA VAL A 339 11.73 -14.41 28.57
C VAL A 339 10.96 -15.34 29.53
N SER A 340 9.78 -14.92 29.93
CA SER A 340 8.91 -15.69 30.83
C SER A 340 7.47 -15.72 30.35
N ASP A 341 6.66 -16.60 30.93
CA ASP A 341 5.25 -16.75 30.61
C ASP A 341 4.42 -15.47 30.87
N SER A 342 4.91 -14.55 31.67
CA SER A 342 4.30 -13.26 31.97
C SER A 342 5.03 -12.07 31.37
N ASN A 343 6.09 -12.29 30.58
CA ASN A 343 6.93 -11.23 30.03
C ASN A 343 7.30 -11.48 28.55
N LEU A 344 6.29 -11.49 27.69
CA LEU A 344 6.44 -11.58 26.24
C LEU A 344 6.22 -10.22 25.58
N PRO A 345 6.68 -9.99 24.34
CA PRO A 345 6.47 -8.72 23.63
C PRO A 345 4.97 -8.36 23.45
N LEU A 346 4.70 -7.09 23.14
CA LEU A 346 3.36 -6.61 22.84
C LEU A 346 2.86 -7.11 21.46
N PRO A 347 1.54 -7.39 21.27
CA PRO A 347 0.95 -7.79 20.00
C PRO A 347 0.72 -6.58 19.06
N ILE A 348 1.78 -5.83 18.77
CA ILE A 348 1.68 -4.54 18.07
C ILE A 348 2.13 -4.58 16.61
N PHE A 349 2.39 -5.74 16.08
CA PHE A 349 2.76 -6.07 14.72
C PHE A 349 4.19 -5.64 14.34
N ILE A 350 4.49 -4.34 14.29
CA ILE A 350 5.79 -3.78 13.88
C ILE A 350 5.99 -2.40 14.50
N LYS A 351 7.24 -2.01 14.72
CA LYS A 351 7.68 -0.75 15.31
C LYS A 351 7.36 -0.63 16.79
N ARG A 352 8.39 -0.38 17.60
CA ARG A 352 8.37 -0.16 19.05
C ARG A 352 8.18 -1.42 19.89
N ASP A 353 8.21 -2.59 19.32
CA ASP A 353 8.27 -3.88 20.01
C ASP A 353 9.57 -4.03 20.80
N ASP A 354 10.69 -3.75 20.16
CA ASP A 354 12.02 -3.67 20.74
C ASP A 354 12.14 -2.58 21.83
N ILE A 355 11.64 -1.39 21.56
CA ILE A 355 11.66 -0.26 22.51
C ILE A 355 10.88 -0.61 23.77
N GLU A 356 9.64 -1.06 23.60
CA GLU A 356 8.77 -1.37 24.74
C GLU A 356 9.33 -2.51 25.59
N TYR A 357 9.79 -3.57 24.94
CA TYR A 357 10.36 -4.72 25.62
C TYR A 357 11.65 -4.37 26.37
N GLY A 358 12.52 -3.56 25.73
CA GLY A 358 13.74 -3.05 26.35
C GLY A 358 13.48 -2.15 27.56
N LEU A 359 12.53 -1.22 27.48
CA LEU A 359 12.14 -0.34 28.60
C LEU A 359 11.56 -1.12 29.79
N ARG A 360 10.85 -2.22 29.52
CA ARG A 360 10.22 -3.05 30.53
C ARG A 360 11.18 -4.05 31.17
N SER A 361 12.10 -4.58 30.40
CA SER A 361 12.88 -5.77 30.76
C SER A 361 14.37 -5.51 30.88
N GLY A 362 14.92 -4.48 30.26
CA GLY A 362 16.35 -4.19 30.27
C GLY A 362 16.77 -3.47 31.55
N THR A 363 17.77 -3.98 32.20
CA THR A 363 18.34 -3.38 33.44
C THR A 363 19.68 -2.71 33.17
N LYS A 364 20.53 -3.37 32.38
CA LYS A 364 21.87 -2.90 31.99
C LYS A 364 22.12 -3.22 30.52
N PHE A 365 22.86 -2.36 29.86
CA PHE A 365 23.17 -2.51 28.44
C PHE A 365 24.66 -2.43 28.20
N VAL A 366 25.24 -3.42 27.56
CA VAL A 366 26.65 -3.49 27.20
C VAL A 366 26.80 -3.43 25.70
N ILE A 367 27.61 -2.50 25.22
CA ILE A 367 27.88 -2.28 23.82
C ILE A 367 29.39 -2.24 23.63
N LEU A 368 29.94 -3.09 22.74
CA LEU A 368 31.36 -3.28 22.54
C LEU A 368 31.75 -3.08 21.07
N ASN A 369 32.87 -2.39 20.81
CA ASN A 369 33.44 -2.32 19.48
C ASN A 369 33.71 -3.71 18.93
N GLY A 370 33.44 -3.89 17.62
CA GLY A 370 33.60 -5.17 16.95
C GLY A 370 32.42 -6.15 17.09
N ILE A 371 31.42 -5.86 17.95
CA ILE A 371 30.12 -6.54 17.92
C ILE A 371 29.20 -5.72 17.02
N CYS A 372 28.97 -6.18 15.81
CA CYS A 372 28.19 -5.43 14.81
C CYS A 372 27.51 -6.34 13.77
N VAL A 373 26.53 -5.74 13.08
CA VAL A 373 25.88 -6.27 11.90
C VAL A 373 25.77 -5.17 10.84
N TRP A 374 25.78 -5.53 9.56
CA TRP A 374 25.44 -4.60 8.48
C TRP A 374 23.99 -4.77 8.08
N HIS A 375 23.27 -3.67 8.01
CA HIS A 375 21.84 -3.64 7.74
C HIS A 375 21.52 -2.54 6.73
N GLU A 376 20.46 -2.72 5.96
CA GLU A 376 19.97 -1.69 5.07
C GLU A 376 19.48 -0.47 5.88
N PRO A 377 19.95 0.76 5.57
CA PRO A 377 19.51 1.96 6.28
C PRO A 377 18.00 2.14 6.28
N PHE A 378 17.44 2.55 7.41
CA PHE A 378 15.98 2.77 7.56
C PHE A 378 15.45 3.89 6.67
N GLU A 379 16.30 4.79 6.21
CA GLU A 379 15.99 5.85 5.25
C GLU A 379 15.42 5.28 3.93
N TYR A 380 15.78 4.06 3.56
CA TYR A 380 15.33 3.38 2.35
C TYR A 380 14.03 2.57 2.56
N LYS A 381 13.62 2.33 3.78
CA LYS A 381 12.43 1.55 4.14
C LYS A 381 11.18 2.43 4.38
N SER A 382 11.03 3.56 3.64
CA SER A 382 9.89 4.46 3.78
C SER A 382 8.60 3.85 3.21
N ALA A 383 7.61 3.62 4.05
CA ALA A 383 6.30 3.12 3.66
C ALA A 383 5.18 3.81 4.45
N SER A 384 4.11 4.19 3.76
CA SER A 384 2.98 4.93 4.36
C SER A 384 2.33 4.20 5.54
N TYR A 385 2.18 2.87 5.45
CA TYR A 385 1.51 2.07 6.48
C TYR A 385 2.22 2.13 7.84
N LEU A 386 3.52 2.41 7.87
CA LEU A 386 4.30 2.57 9.11
C LEU A 386 3.80 3.74 9.96
N GLU A 387 3.20 4.77 9.36
CA GLU A 387 2.67 5.92 10.10
C GLU A 387 1.46 5.55 10.99
N TYR A 388 0.69 4.54 10.59
CA TYR A 388 -0.35 3.97 11.44
C TYR A 388 0.23 3.35 12.71
N TYR A 389 1.22 2.48 12.55
CA TYR A 389 1.88 1.80 13.66
C TYR A 389 2.66 2.77 14.54
N TYR A 390 3.30 3.78 13.94
CA TYR A 390 4.03 4.81 14.67
C TYR A 390 3.17 5.45 15.77
N PHE A 391 1.97 5.88 15.46
CA PHE A 391 1.10 6.54 16.44
C PHE A 391 0.36 5.55 17.35
N ARG A 392 -0.20 4.47 16.80
CA ARG A 392 -0.92 3.50 17.62
C ARG A 392 -0.01 2.91 18.70
N ASN A 393 1.15 2.45 18.31
CA ASN A 393 2.07 1.76 19.21
C ASN A 393 2.73 2.73 20.19
N MET A 394 3.04 3.97 19.76
CA MET A 394 3.50 5.02 20.66
C MET A 394 2.49 5.30 21.79
N CYS A 395 1.21 5.34 21.47
CA CYS A 395 0.17 5.58 22.47
C CYS A 395 0.06 4.41 23.44
N ILE A 396 0.08 3.16 22.94
CA ILE A 396 0.04 1.95 23.77
C ILE A 396 1.22 1.92 24.74
N MET A 397 2.42 2.04 24.22
CA MET A 397 3.66 2.03 25.00
C MET A 397 3.71 3.17 26.04
N ASN A 398 3.39 4.42 25.63
CA ASN A 398 3.41 5.57 26.52
C ASN A 398 2.33 5.51 27.61
N SER A 399 1.25 4.78 27.40
CA SER A 399 0.25 4.54 28.44
C SER A 399 0.86 3.84 29.66
N ARG A 400 1.81 2.94 29.45
CA ARG A 400 2.52 2.23 30.52
C ARG A 400 3.73 3.01 31.03
N HIS A 401 4.61 3.44 30.15
CA HIS A 401 5.96 3.90 30.49
C HIS A 401 6.08 5.41 30.78
N ARG A 402 5.15 6.24 30.25
CA ARG A 402 5.25 7.68 30.39
C ARG A 402 4.28 8.24 31.42
N VAL A 403 4.77 8.61 32.59
CA VAL A 403 3.95 9.23 33.67
C VAL A 403 3.27 10.53 33.19
N SER A 404 4.00 11.37 32.43
CA SER A 404 3.48 12.65 31.91
C SER A 404 2.62 12.53 30.65
N PHE A 405 2.28 11.32 30.19
CA PHE A 405 1.45 11.13 29.02
C PHE A 405 0.02 11.65 29.26
N SER A 406 -0.38 12.62 28.47
CA SER A 406 -1.64 13.33 28.63
C SER A 406 -2.33 13.60 27.29
N ALA A 407 -3.65 13.81 27.30
CA ALA A 407 -4.40 14.19 26.11
C ALA A 407 -3.80 15.43 25.41
N LYS A 408 -3.34 16.42 26.20
CA LYS A 408 -2.71 17.66 25.68
C LYS A 408 -1.40 17.35 24.97
N SER A 409 -0.55 16.46 25.52
CA SER A 409 0.71 16.06 24.89
C SER A 409 0.44 15.28 23.60
N LEU A 410 -0.50 14.34 23.59
CA LEU A 410 -0.86 13.56 22.38
C LEU A 410 -1.41 14.48 21.27
N ILE A 411 -2.31 15.40 21.58
CA ILE A 411 -2.85 16.36 20.60
C ILE A 411 -1.72 17.20 20.00
N ARG A 412 -0.75 17.63 20.81
CA ARG A 412 0.40 18.39 20.34
C ARG A 412 1.27 17.60 19.37
N GLU A 413 1.58 16.33 19.68
CA GLU A 413 2.38 15.46 18.83
C GLU A 413 1.66 15.14 17.51
N VAL A 414 0.38 14.78 17.57
CA VAL A 414 -0.45 14.55 16.38
C VAL A 414 -0.49 15.80 15.49
N ARG A 415 -0.70 16.99 16.09
CA ARG A 415 -0.74 18.26 15.34
C ARG A 415 0.59 18.58 14.66
N LYS A 416 1.70 18.38 15.34
CA LYS A 416 3.06 18.59 14.80
C LYS A 416 3.33 17.71 13.59
N ARG A 417 3.05 16.41 13.71
CA ARG A 417 3.26 15.44 12.63
C ARG A 417 2.32 15.70 11.45
N LEU A 418 1.04 15.95 11.76
CA LEU A 418 0.02 16.27 10.75
C LEU A 418 0.41 17.50 9.92
N LEU A 419 0.88 18.58 10.56
CA LEU A 419 1.34 19.76 9.84
C LEU A 419 2.46 19.44 8.85
N THR A 420 3.40 18.61 9.23
CA THR A 420 4.50 18.15 8.36
C THR A 420 3.96 17.43 7.13
N PHE A 421 3.01 16.51 7.30
CA PHE A 421 2.39 15.79 6.18
C PHE A 421 1.58 16.71 5.26
N LEU A 422 0.79 17.62 5.81
CA LEU A 422 -0.01 18.55 5.04
C LEU A 422 0.87 19.50 4.19
N LEU A 423 2.00 19.95 4.73
CA LEU A 423 2.96 20.77 4.02
C LEU A 423 3.71 20.01 2.91
N ARG A 424 3.76 18.66 3.00
CA ARG A 424 4.36 17.74 2.02
C ARG A 424 3.32 17.06 1.11
N TYR A 425 2.05 17.44 1.19
CA TYR A 425 0.92 16.81 0.46
C TYR A 425 0.78 15.30 0.70
N ARG A 426 1.26 14.81 1.86
CA ARG A 426 1.25 13.40 2.28
C ARG A 426 -0.06 13.06 3.01
N TYR A 427 -1.20 13.19 2.32
CA TYR A 427 -2.53 13.03 2.95
C TYR A 427 -2.81 11.59 3.42
N LYS A 428 -2.33 10.57 2.69
CA LYS A 428 -2.49 9.17 3.10
C LYS A 428 -1.71 8.87 4.38
N ASP A 429 -0.51 9.41 4.53
CA ASP A 429 0.28 9.29 5.76
C ASP A 429 -0.41 10.00 6.93
N ALA A 430 -1.02 11.17 6.67
CA ALA A 430 -1.81 11.88 7.66
C ALA A 430 -3.06 11.09 8.08
N GLU A 431 -3.77 10.48 7.14
CA GLU A 431 -4.94 9.62 7.41
C GLU A 431 -4.54 8.41 8.27
N LEU A 432 -3.48 7.71 7.90
CA LEU A 432 -2.96 6.55 8.62
C LEU A 432 -2.51 6.89 10.04
N SER A 433 -1.84 8.04 10.23
CA SER A 433 -1.47 8.53 11.56
C SER A 433 -2.70 8.78 12.46
N LEU A 434 -3.71 9.44 11.93
CA LEU A 434 -4.96 9.70 12.66
C LEU A 434 -5.72 8.40 12.97
N LEU A 435 -5.74 7.46 12.01
CA LEU A 435 -6.36 6.14 12.18
C LEU A 435 -5.66 5.33 13.29
N GLY A 436 -4.32 5.39 13.36
CA GLY A 436 -3.56 4.77 14.44
C GLY A 436 -3.99 5.26 15.83
N VAL A 437 -4.14 6.57 15.99
CA VAL A 437 -4.65 7.16 17.24
C VAL A 437 -6.10 6.74 17.52
N GLN A 438 -6.97 6.74 16.52
CA GLN A 438 -8.36 6.32 16.68
C GLN A 438 -8.48 4.86 17.10
N HIS A 439 -7.63 3.98 16.56
CA HIS A 439 -7.60 2.57 16.93
C HIS A 439 -7.05 2.34 18.36
N TYR A 440 -6.04 3.10 18.79
CA TYR A 440 -5.63 3.11 20.19
C TYR A 440 -6.79 3.47 21.14
N LEU A 441 -7.57 4.50 20.77
CA LEU A 441 -8.70 4.98 21.61
C LEU A 441 -9.87 3.99 21.68
N LYS A 442 -9.86 2.90 20.90
CA LYS A 442 -10.82 1.79 21.04
C LYS A 442 -10.54 0.88 22.23
N GLY A 443 -9.34 0.99 22.83
CA GLY A 443 -8.96 0.25 24.04
C GLY A 443 -8.35 -1.13 23.80
N ILE A 444 -7.99 -1.80 24.90
CA ILE A 444 -7.24 -3.05 24.90
C ILE A 444 -8.06 -4.23 24.34
N ASP A 445 -9.37 -4.28 24.64
CA ASP A 445 -10.24 -5.37 24.17
C ASP A 445 -10.36 -5.36 22.63
N TRP A 446 -10.35 -4.16 22.02
CA TRP A 446 -10.29 -4.06 20.58
C TRP A 446 -8.96 -4.59 20.04
N LEU A 447 -7.84 -4.26 20.67
CA LEU A 447 -6.52 -4.75 20.26
C LEU A 447 -6.45 -6.28 20.30
N LYS A 448 -6.92 -6.88 21.38
CA LYS A 448 -6.93 -8.33 21.60
C LYS A 448 -7.73 -9.10 20.54
N LYS A 449 -8.83 -8.53 20.05
CA LYS A 449 -9.73 -9.16 19.09
C LYS A 449 -9.27 -9.09 17.64
N GLN A 450 -8.30 -8.21 17.30
CA GLN A 450 -7.92 -7.99 15.91
C GLN A 450 -7.05 -9.10 15.35
N ASP A 451 -7.34 -9.52 14.13
CA ASP A 451 -6.40 -10.28 13.31
C ASP A 451 -5.29 -9.35 12.80
N GLY A 452 -4.08 -9.47 13.38
CA GLY A 452 -2.95 -8.60 13.06
C GLY A 452 -2.51 -8.66 11.60
N GLU A 453 -2.53 -9.85 10.99
CA GLU A 453 -2.17 -10.04 9.58
C GLU A 453 -3.16 -9.37 8.63
N ARG A 454 -4.46 -9.62 8.81
CA ARG A 454 -5.51 -9.01 7.99
C ARG A 454 -5.63 -7.51 8.23
N LEU A 455 -5.49 -7.06 9.48
CA LEU A 455 -5.45 -5.62 9.80
C LEU A 455 -4.31 -4.94 9.03
N ASN A 456 -3.10 -5.53 9.02
CA ASN A 456 -1.98 -4.99 8.27
C ASN A 456 -2.28 -4.94 6.76
N GLY A 457 -2.91 -5.98 6.21
CA GLY A 457 -3.35 -6.00 4.81
C GLY A 457 -4.30 -4.83 4.47
N GLU A 458 -5.26 -4.51 5.34
CA GLU A 458 -6.16 -3.36 5.16
C GLU A 458 -5.41 -2.01 5.28
N ILE A 459 -4.50 -1.89 6.25
CA ILE A 459 -3.69 -0.68 6.44
C ILE A 459 -2.78 -0.42 5.24
N MET A 460 -2.12 -1.45 4.69
CA MET A 460 -1.26 -1.33 3.51
C MET A 460 -2.02 -0.82 2.28
N LYS A 461 -3.27 -1.22 2.09
CA LYS A 461 -4.12 -0.76 0.97
C LYS A 461 -4.34 0.76 0.97
N LEU A 462 -4.31 1.39 2.13
CA LEU A 462 -4.53 2.83 2.30
C LEU A 462 -3.30 3.68 1.93
N GLY A 463 -2.10 3.09 1.91
CA GLY A 463 -0.85 3.78 1.65
C GLY A 463 -0.64 4.24 0.20
N TYR A 464 0.44 4.97 -0.03
CA TYR A 464 0.91 5.26 -1.39
C TYR A 464 1.52 4.00 -2.00
N LYS A 465 1.14 3.72 -3.26
CA LYS A 465 1.73 2.61 -4.03
C LYS A 465 2.95 3.12 -4.78
N LYS A 466 4.10 2.54 -4.49
CA LYS A 466 5.34 2.80 -5.23
C LYS A 466 5.28 2.10 -6.59
N GLN A 467 5.85 2.72 -7.60
CA GLN A 467 5.98 2.19 -8.96
C GLN A 467 7.39 2.50 -9.49
N PRO A 468 7.94 1.70 -10.39
CA PRO A 468 9.17 2.04 -11.08
C PRO A 468 9.10 3.43 -11.69
N ILE A 469 10.21 4.19 -11.63
CA ILE A 469 10.23 5.61 -12.02
C ILE A 469 9.89 5.83 -13.50
N ASP A 470 10.28 4.92 -14.36
CA ASP A 470 9.97 4.92 -15.80
C ASP A 470 8.47 4.86 -16.10
N LYS A 471 7.67 4.26 -15.21
CA LYS A 471 6.21 4.20 -15.30
C LYS A 471 5.50 5.45 -14.77
N ILE A 472 6.21 6.33 -14.07
CA ILE A 472 5.60 7.49 -13.40
C ILE A 472 5.70 8.77 -14.22
N ASP A 473 6.87 9.07 -14.79
CA ASP A 473 7.10 10.33 -15.50
C ASP A 473 8.25 10.21 -16.51
N HIS A 474 7.98 10.61 -17.78
CA HIS A 474 8.96 10.60 -18.86
C HIS A 474 10.01 11.74 -18.75
N VAL A 475 9.81 12.68 -17.84
CA VAL A 475 10.66 13.88 -17.68
C VAL A 475 11.56 13.78 -16.44
N PHE A 476 11.58 12.64 -15.75
CA PHE A 476 12.49 12.42 -14.64
C PHE A 476 13.94 12.43 -15.12
N THR A 477 14.77 13.29 -14.52
CA THR A 477 16.21 13.29 -14.69
C THR A 477 16.90 13.27 -13.33
N HIS A 478 17.93 12.44 -13.19
CA HIS A 478 18.67 12.29 -11.93
C HIS A 478 19.27 13.65 -11.47
N GLY A 479 19.80 14.46 -12.40
CA GLY A 479 20.34 15.78 -12.07
C GLY A 479 19.33 16.80 -11.53
N VAL A 480 18.02 16.64 -11.82
CA VAL A 480 16.96 17.46 -11.17
C VAL A 480 16.71 16.99 -9.75
N TYR A 481 16.78 15.68 -9.50
CA TYR A 481 16.65 15.10 -8.17
C TYR A 481 17.82 15.50 -7.27
N GLU A 482 19.06 15.37 -7.73
CA GLU A 482 20.27 15.73 -6.98
C GLU A 482 20.25 17.17 -6.49
N LYS A 483 19.78 18.13 -7.32
CA LYS A 483 19.60 19.52 -6.93
C LYS A 483 18.60 19.75 -5.79
N ASN A 484 17.73 18.75 -5.52
CA ASN A 484 16.74 18.84 -4.46
C ASN A 484 17.16 18.07 -3.18
N LEU A 485 18.31 17.41 -3.17
CA LEU A 485 18.86 16.76 -1.97
C LEU A 485 19.29 17.79 -0.92
N VAL A 486 19.92 18.88 -1.37
CA VAL A 486 20.34 19.97 -0.49
C VAL A 486 19.51 21.21 -0.81
N VAL A 487 18.83 21.75 0.20
CA VAL A 487 17.95 22.92 0.06
C VAL A 487 18.53 24.12 0.81
N GLU A 488 19.16 25.01 0.08
CA GLU A 488 19.51 26.33 0.59
C GLU A 488 18.33 27.29 0.44
N GLU A 489 17.78 27.75 1.55
CA GLU A 489 16.66 28.71 1.54
C GLU A 489 17.07 30.05 2.16
N GLY A 490 17.17 31.09 1.34
CA GLY A 490 17.44 32.44 1.81
C GLY A 490 16.33 32.99 2.74
N ARG A 491 16.68 33.85 3.68
CA ARG A 491 15.78 34.41 4.71
C ARG A 491 14.48 34.99 4.14
N LYS A 492 14.54 35.73 3.03
CA LYS A 492 13.38 36.35 2.34
C LYS A 492 12.40 35.27 1.83
N ARG A 493 12.92 34.21 1.20
CA ARG A 493 12.11 33.11 0.68
C ARG A 493 11.46 32.34 1.82
N LYS A 494 12.18 32.07 2.91
CA LYS A 494 11.64 31.42 4.11
C LYS A 494 10.49 32.22 4.72
N LEU A 495 10.64 33.55 4.85
CA LEU A 495 9.57 34.42 5.36
C LEU A 495 8.33 34.39 4.46
N LEU A 496 8.50 34.54 3.14
CA LEU A 496 7.39 34.49 2.17
C LEU A 496 6.69 33.14 2.20
N ARG A 497 7.42 32.04 2.33
CA ARG A 497 6.88 30.69 2.45
C ARG A 497 6.02 30.54 3.73
N LEU A 498 6.47 31.05 4.85
CA LEU A 498 5.73 31.06 6.10
C LEU A 498 4.45 31.88 6.00
N LEU A 499 4.55 33.13 5.53
CA LEU A 499 3.40 34.04 5.36
C LEU A 499 2.34 33.49 4.39
N THR A 500 2.73 32.72 3.39
CA THR A 500 1.82 32.16 2.40
C THR A 500 1.39 30.72 2.72
N LEU A 501 1.62 30.22 3.94
CA LEU A 501 1.33 28.84 4.37
C LEU A 501 1.94 27.83 3.39
N ASN A 502 3.26 27.90 3.19
CA ASN A 502 4.00 27.10 2.20
C ASN A 502 3.46 27.24 0.75
N GLY A 503 3.02 28.44 0.40
CA GLY A 503 2.47 28.74 -0.91
C GLY A 503 1.01 28.33 -1.13
N TRP A 504 0.30 27.83 -0.09
CA TRP A 504 -1.11 27.46 -0.19
C TRP A 504 -2.02 28.63 -0.58
N LEU A 505 -1.68 29.86 -0.18
CA LEU A 505 -2.42 31.06 -0.56
C LEU A 505 -2.12 31.52 -2.01
N LEU A 506 -1.11 30.96 -2.65
CA LEU A 506 -0.68 31.29 -4.00
C LEU A 506 -1.09 30.18 -5.00
N LYS A 507 -1.13 30.52 -6.30
CA LYS A 507 -1.33 29.55 -7.37
C LYS A 507 -0.12 28.61 -7.47
N ALA A 508 -0.38 27.30 -7.56
CA ALA A 508 0.67 26.34 -7.84
C ALA A 508 1.21 26.53 -9.26
N ASN A 509 2.52 26.46 -9.45
CA ASN A 509 3.16 26.80 -10.72
C ASN A 509 4.28 25.84 -11.16
N ARG A 510 4.55 24.76 -10.39
CA ARG A 510 5.61 23.82 -10.72
C ARG A 510 5.30 22.40 -10.26
N ASN A 511 5.91 21.41 -10.93
CA ASN A 511 6.05 20.05 -10.47
C ASN A 511 7.49 19.86 -9.96
N VAL A 512 7.68 19.00 -8.97
CA VAL A 512 9.00 18.78 -8.35
C VAL A 512 9.24 17.30 -8.10
N VAL A 513 10.50 16.90 -8.11
CA VAL A 513 10.97 15.59 -7.65
C VAL A 513 11.69 15.80 -6.32
N VAL A 514 11.40 14.97 -5.33
CA VAL A 514 11.97 15.07 -3.99
C VAL A 514 12.32 13.67 -3.46
N PRO A 515 13.25 13.56 -2.49
CA PRO A 515 13.47 12.30 -1.80
C PRO A 515 12.17 11.78 -1.17
N ALA A 516 11.93 10.48 -1.21
CA ALA A 516 10.76 9.86 -0.57
C ALA A 516 10.83 9.96 0.95
N TYR A 517 12.04 9.85 1.51
CA TYR A 517 12.28 9.94 2.94
C TYR A 517 12.55 11.39 3.36
N GLN A 518 11.82 11.88 4.33
CA GLN A 518 11.94 13.19 5.01
C GLN A 518 12.32 14.42 4.14
N PRO A 519 11.69 14.66 2.97
CA PRO A 519 12.05 15.81 2.14
C PRO A 519 11.82 17.13 2.87
N SER A 520 12.64 18.15 2.57
CA SER A 520 12.41 19.49 3.11
C SER A 520 11.05 20.06 2.67
N THR A 521 10.28 20.65 3.59
CA THR A 521 8.99 21.29 3.26
C THR A 521 9.15 22.47 2.30
N ALA A 522 10.35 23.06 2.19
CA ALA A 522 10.66 24.14 1.27
C ALA A 522 10.54 23.74 -0.20
N LEU A 523 10.79 22.46 -0.52
CA LEU A 523 10.63 21.89 -1.87
C LEU A 523 9.18 21.93 -2.37
N PHE A 524 8.22 21.87 -1.46
CA PHE A 524 6.79 21.87 -1.75
C PHE A 524 6.18 23.27 -1.95
N TYR A 525 6.98 24.33 -1.79
CA TYR A 525 6.49 25.71 -1.97
C TYR A 525 5.95 25.91 -3.37
N ARG A 526 4.64 26.21 -3.48
CA ARG A 526 3.89 26.38 -4.74
C ARG A 526 3.94 25.16 -5.69
N ALA A 527 4.30 23.97 -5.19
CA ALA A 527 4.25 22.76 -5.99
C ALA A 527 2.79 22.32 -6.26
N ASN A 528 2.56 21.73 -7.44
CA ASN A 528 1.27 21.13 -7.81
C ASN A 528 1.33 19.61 -7.67
N LYS A 529 2.19 18.95 -8.45
CA LYS A 529 2.46 17.52 -8.45
C LYS A 529 3.88 17.31 -7.92
N VAL A 530 4.06 16.34 -7.04
CA VAL A 530 5.35 16.00 -6.44
C VAL A 530 5.61 14.51 -6.64
N ILE A 531 6.75 14.19 -7.24
CA ILE A 531 7.27 12.84 -7.36
C ILE A 531 8.17 12.61 -6.15
N ASN A 532 7.80 11.68 -5.30
CA ASN A 532 8.60 11.26 -4.15
C ASN A 532 9.41 10.04 -4.61
N TYR A 533 10.69 10.23 -4.86
CA TYR A 533 11.60 9.27 -5.44
C TYR A 533 12.44 8.57 -4.38
N GLU A 534 12.56 7.27 -4.49
CA GLU A 534 13.41 6.42 -3.67
C GLU A 534 14.51 5.84 -4.57
N GLU A 535 15.72 6.27 -4.31
CA GLU A 535 16.87 6.07 -5.22
C GLU A 535 17.28 4.59 -5.33
N ILE A 536 17.43 3.90 -4.20
CA ILE A 536 17.92 2.51 -4.18
C ILE A 536 16.98 1.55 -4.89
N SER A 537 15.68 1.64 -4.61
CA SER A 537 14.69 0.79 -5.27
C SER A 537 14.30 1.27 -6.68
N ASN A 538 14.83 2.43 -7.11
CA ASN A 538 14.45 3.12 -8.35
C ASN A 538 12.92 3.23 -8.53
N THR A 539 12.22 3.47 -7.42
CA THR A 539 10.76 3.57 -7.39
C THR A 539 10.31 4.94 -6.91
N ALA A 540 9.08 5.30 -7.24
CA ALA A 540 8.51 6.54 -6.76
C ALA A 540 6.99 6.45 -6.59
N PHE A 541 6.42 7.42 -5.89
CA PHE A 541 4.98 7.63 -5.82
C PHE A 541 4.66 9.11 -5.93
N ILE A 542 3.42 9.41 -6.34
CA ILE A 542 2.99 10.77 -6.61
C ILE A 542 2.15 11.29 -5.45
N THR A 543 2.48 12.51 -5.01
CA THR A 543 1.59 13.33 -4.18
C THR A 543 1.19 14.59 -4.93
N GLN A 544 0.03 15.12 -4.62
CA GLN A 544 -0.51 16.29 -5.33
C GLN A 544 -1.19 17.24 -4.35
N ARG A 545 -1.01 18.54 -4.57
CA ARG A 545 -1.73 19.57 -3.81
C ARG A 545 -3.24 19.44 -4.01
N SER A 546 -3.99 19.15 -2.96
CA SER A 546 -5.43 18.94 -2.99
C SER A 546 -6.14 19.67 -1.85
N LYS A 547 -7.01 20.64 -2.19
CA LYS A 547 -7.84 21.31 -1.19
C LYS A 547 -8.90 20.39 -0.60
N GLN A 548 -9.35 19.40 -1.34
CA GLN A 548 -10.35 18.43 -0.89
C GLN A 548 -9.74 17.51 0.16
N ASP A 549 -8.58 16.91 -0.13
CA ASP A 549 -7.88 16.00 0.76
C ASP A 549 -7.45 16.72 2.04
N LEU A 550 -6.97 17.98 1.89
CA LEU A 550 -6.68 18.85 3.04
C LEU A 550 -7.90 19.01 3.95
N ARG A 551 -9.09 19.33 3.39
CA ARG A 551 -10.33 19.51 4.17
C ARG A 551 -10.77 18.20 4.83
N TYR A 552 -10.64 17.09 4.13
CA TYR A 552 -10.95 15.77 4.67
C TYR A 552 -10.06 15.46 5.87
N ILE A 553 -8.74 15.59 5.73
CA ILE A 553 -7.79 15.35 6.82
C ILE A 553 -8.03 16.30 8.02
N LEU A 554 -8.29 17.59 7.77
CA LEU A 554 -8.62 18.53 8.85
C LEU A 554 -9.93 18.18 9.56
N LYS A 555 -10.93 17.64 8.85
CA LYS A 555 -12.17 17.12 9.47
C LYS A 555 -11.87 15.90 10.33
N MET A 556 -11.12 14.92 9.80
CA MET A 556 -10.72 13.72 10.53
C MET A 556 -9.88 14.07 11.76
N TYR A 557 -8.95 15.03 11.64
CA TYR A 557 -8.19 15.54 12.78
C TYR A 557 -9.11 16.09 13.90
N ARG A 558 -10.10 16.92 13.55
CA ARG A 558 -11.05 17.46 14.56
C ARG A 558 -11.84 16.35 15.25
N GLN A 559 -12.24 15.32 14.51
CA GLN A 559 -12.91 14.14 15.06
C GLN A 559 -11.98 13.37 16.01
N THR A 560 -10.72 13.14 15.58
CA THR A 560 -9.71 12.47 16.40
C THR A 560 -9.39 13.28 17.67
N GLU A 561 -9.25 14.60 17.56
CA GLU A 561 -9.03 15.48 18.72
C GLU A 561 -10.20 15.40 19.72
N ALA A 562 -11.43 15.36 19.23
CA ALA A 562 -12.61 15.18 20.09
C ALA A 562 -12.62 13.81 20.79
N MET A 563 -12.25 12.73 20.07
CA MET A 563 -12.10 11.39 20.65
C MET A 563 -10.99 11.36 21.72
N ILE A 564 -9.85 12.00 21.46
CA ILE A 564 -8.76 12.09 22.46
C ILE A 564 -9.27 12.79 23.73
N LYS A 565 -9.97 13.93 23.61
CA LYS A 565 -10.49 14.66 24.76
C LYS A 565 -11.51 13.86 25.58
N ARG A 566 -12.30 13.02 24.91
CA ARG A 566 -13.34 12.21 25.56
C ARG A 566 -12.78 10.93 26.19
N ASP A 567 -11.97 10.17 25.44
CA ASP A 567 -11.65 8.77 25.75
C ASP A 567 -10.25 8.57 26.34
N PHE A 568 -9.35 9.53 26.17
CA PHE A 568 -7.92 9.36 26.51
C PHE A 568 -7.68 8.86 27.95
N LYS A 569 -8.32 9.49 28.93
CA LYS A 569 -8.10 9.15 30.35
C LYS A 569 -8.51 7.69 30.63
N ARG A 570 -9.70 7.31 30.16
CA ARG A 570 -10.23 5.94 30.31
C ARG A 570 -9.29 4.92 29.65
N VAL A 571 -8.98 5.13 28.38
CA VAL A 571 -8.19 4.17 27.58
C VAL A 571 -6.75 4.06 28.10
N THR A 572 -6.14 5.19 28.49
CA THR A 572 -4.78 5.16 29.06
C THR A 572 -4.75 4.38 30.36
N GLN A 573 -5.77 4.53 31.22
CA GLN A 573 -5.88 3.79 32.47
C GLN A 573 -6.14 2.29 32.20
N GLU A 574 -7.03 1.99 31.27
CA GLU A 574 -7.30 0.61 30.83
C GLU A 574 -6.03 -0.13 30.37
N TYR A 575 -5.18 0.50 29.55
CA TYR A 575 -3.90 -0.09 29.16
C TYR A 575 -2.93 -0.22 30.34
N ARG A 576 -2.93 0.68 31.33
CA ARG A 576 -2.09 0.56 32.53
C ARG A 576 -2.49 -0.61 33.41
N ASP A 577 -3.78 -0.77 33.65
CA ASP A 577 -4.30 -1.74 34.61
C ASP A 577 -4.33 -3.17 34.03
N ARG A 578 -4.48 -3.29 32.72
CA ARG A 578 -4.70 -4.57 32.02
C ARG A 578 -3.56 -4.93 31.06
N TYR A 579 -2.42 -4.28 31.19
CA TYR A 579 -1.28 -4.49 30.30
C TYR A 579 -0.81 -5.94 30.28
N ASP A 580 -0.80 -6.57 31.46
CA ASP A 580 -0.33 -7.93 31.66
C ASP A 580 -1.24 -8.98 30.92
N GLU A 581 -2.45 -8.61 30.52
CA GLU A 581 -3.32 -9.49 29.74
C GLU A 581 -2.84 -9.74 28.30
N ILE A 582 -1.97 -8.90 27.77
CA ILE A 582 -1.50 -8.97 26.36
C ILE A 582 0.00 -9.29 26.20
N ILE A 583 0.71 -9.52 27.30
CA ILE A 583 2.14 -9.87 27.29
C ILE A 583 2.41 -11.26 27.86
N ASN A 584 1.38 -12.06 28.12
CA ASN A 584 1.51 -13.39 28.72
C ASN A 584 1.36 -14.52 27.70
N LEU A 585 1.84 -15.70 28.06
CA LEU A 585 1.86 -16.88 27.19
C LEU A 585 0.45 -17.36 26.80
N ASN A 586 -0.54 -17.27 27.70
CA ASN A 586 -1.91 -17.69 27.39
C ASN A 586 -2.51 -16.85 26.27
N PHE A 587 -2.36 -15.52 26.36
CA PHE A 587 -2.77 -14.61 25.28
C PHE A 587 -2.05 -14.92 23.96
N TRP A 588 -0.73 -15.09 23.98
CA TRP A 588 0.04 -15.33 22.77
C TRP A 588 -0.24 -16.68 22.13
N ASN A 589 -0.49 -17.76 22.91
CA ASN A 589 -0.90 -19.05 22.38
C ASN A 589 -2.24 -18.97 21.65
N GLU A 590 -3.19 -18.14 22.11
CA GLU A 590 -4.43 -17.89 21.42
C GLU A 590 -4.19 -17.00 20.18
N TYR A 591 -3.49 -15.90 20.32
CA TYR A 591 -3.29 -14.90 19.29
C TYR A 591 -2.46 -15.38 18.08
N LEU A 592 -1.46 -16.25 18.31
CA LEU A 592 -0.63 -16.84 17.25
C LEU A 592 -1.41 -17.80 16.34
N PHE A 593 -2.37 -18.56 16.88
CA PHE A 593 -3.01 -19.66 16.15
C PHE A 593 -4.45 -19.37 15.74
N ASN A 594 -5.17 -18.49 16.45
CA ASN A 594 -6.55 -18.17 16.18
C ASN A 594 -6.70 -16.83 15.45
N PRO A 595 -7.30 -16.83 14.24
CA PRO A 595 -7.56 -15.56 13.54
C PRO A 595 -8.63 -14.75 14.27
N GLY A 596 -8.34 -13.49 14.53
CA GLY A 596 -9.27 -12.55 15.15
C GLY A 596 -10.22 -11.86 14.15
N GLU A 597 -10.84 -10.77 14.59
CA GLU A 597 -11.74 -9.95 13.80
C GLU A 597 -10.98 -9.09 12.78
N VAL A 598 -11.57 -8.86 11.60
CA VAL A 598 -11.03 -7.95 10.58
C VAL A 598 -11.81 -6.63 10.62
N PRO A 599 -11.19 -5.52 11.00
CA PRO A 599 -11.88 -4.24 10.96
C PRO A 599 -12.11 -3.80 9.52
N GLN A 600 -13.34 -3.38 9.20
CA GLN A 600 -13.61 -2.70 7.94
C GLN A 600 -13.06 -1.27 8.00
N ILE A 601 -12.01 -1.00 7.21
CA ILE A 601 -11.37 0.32 7.13
C ILE A 601 -11.70 0.94 5.78
N LYS A 602 -12.30 2.13 5.79
CA LYS A 602 -12.64 2.89 4.58
C LYS A 602 -11.87 4.21 4.58
N SER A 603 -11.03 4.43 3.55
CA SER A 603 -10.40 5.73 3.31
C SER A 603 -11.41 6.73 2.74
N GLY A 604 -11.31 7.98 3.17
CA GLY A 604 -12.03 9.08 2.56
C GLY A 604 -11.24 9.78 1.44
N LEU A 605 -9.96 9.42 1.24
CA LEU A 605 -9.09 10.01 0.22
C LEU A 605 -9.26 9.38 -1.16
N ASP A 606 -9.55 8.09 -1.22
CA ASP A 606 -9.72 7.32 -2.47
C ASP A 606 -11.13 7.45 -3.07
N GLN A 607 -11.97 8.31 -2.48
CA GLN A 607 -13.27 8.63 -3.09
C GLN A 607 -13.06 9.33 -4.44
N PRO A 608 -13.84 9.01 -5.48
CA PRO A 608 -13.67 9.58 -6.81
C PRO A 608 -13.63 11.10 -6.74
N ARG A 609 -12.57 11.69 -7.31
CA ARG A 609 -12.38 13.14 -7.34
C ARG A 609 -13.60 13.79 -7.95
N ARG A 610 -14.36 14.54 -7.14
CA ARG A 610 -15.51 15.29 -7.63
C ARG A 610 -15.08 16.24 -8.74
N PRO A 611 -15.78 16.31 -9.86
CA PRO A 611 -15.50 17.29 -10.89
C PRO A 611 -15.53 18.70 -10.29
N LYS A 612 -14.46 19.47 -10.50
CA LYS A 612 -14.36 20.87 -10.08
C LYS A 612 -15.26 21.73 -10.97
N ASN A 613 -16.57 21.83 -10.71
CA ASN A 613 -17.40 22.80 -11.43
C ASN A 613 -18.51 23.43 -10.60
N ASN A 614 -18.20 23.91 -9.40
CA ASN A 614 -19.15 24.71 -8.63
C ASN A 614 -19.64 25.95 -9.39
N LYS A 615 -18.78 26.54 -10.26
CA LYS A 615 -19.13 27.74 -11.03
C LYS A 615 -20.18 27.43 -12.11
N TYR A 616 -20.07 26.30 -12.82
CA TYR A 616 -21.07 25.83 -13.79
C TYR A 616 -22.37 25.39 -13.11
N GLN A 617 -22.30 24.76 -11.95
CA GLN A 617 -23.46 24.33 -11.19
C GLN A 617 -24.32 25.52 -10.70
N TRP A 618 -23.70 26.57 -10.18
CA TRP A 618 -24.39 27.80 -9.80
C TRP A 618 -25.05 28.50 -11.00
N ARG A 619 -24.33 28.57 -12.12
CA ARG A 619 -24.86 29.13 -13.37
C ARG A 619 -26.07 28.31 -13.86
N GLU A 620 -26.00 27.00 -13.85
CA GLU A 620 -27.10 26.12 -14.24
C GLU A 620 -28.35 26.31 -13.34
N ILE A 621 -28.15 26.43 -12.03
CA ILE A 621 -29.24 26.70 -11.09
C ILE A 621 -29.84 28.06 -11.38
N LEU A 622 -29.05 29.11 -11.51
CA LEU A 622 -29.54 30.46 -11.74
C LEU A 622 -30.29 30.52 -13.07
N VAL A 623 -29.71 30.02 -14.14
CA VAL A 623 -30.36 29.94 -15.47
C VAL A 623 -31.67 29.17 -15.37
N SER A 624 -31.69 28.05 -14.66
CA SER A 624 -32.87 27.23 -14.46
C SER A 624 -34.01 28.02 -13.80
N TYR A 625 -33.73 28.78 -12.75
CA TYR A 625 -34.75 29.59 -12.08
C TYR A 625 -35.23 30.77 -12.92
N VAL A 626 -34.30 31.51 -13.56
CA VAL A 626 -34.63 32.62 -14.48
C VAL A 626 -35.53 32.13 -15.62
N MET A 627 -35.14 30.99 -16.25
CA MET A 627 -35.90 30.40 -17.34
C MET A 627 -37.29 29.93 -16.90
N ARG A 628 -37.42 29.39 -15.70
CA ARG A 628 -38.73 29.00 -15.13
C ARG A 628 -39.60 30.19 -14.82
N ALA A 629 -39.03 31.28 -14.29
CA ALA A 629 -39.77 32.52 -14.06
C ALA A 629 -40.28 33.10 -15.39
N ALA A 630 -39.43 33.16 -16.41
CA ALA A 630 -39.86 33.56 -17.77
C ALA A 630 -40.96 32.67 -18.34
N GLN A 631 -40.92 31.36 -18.04
CA GLN A 631 -41.97 30.41 -18.43
C GLN A 631 -43.29 30.68 -17.75
N ILE A 632 -43.36 31.05 -16.49
CA ILE A 632 -44.60 31.41 -15.78
C ILE A 632 -45.30 32.56 -16.54
N ALA A 633 -44.55 33.53 -17.02
CA ALA A 633 -45.13 34.65 -17.80
C ALA A 633 -45.77 34.19 -19.13
N LEU A 634 -45.43 33.00 -19.60
CA LEU A 634 -45.98 32.42 -20.86
C LEU A 634 -47.11 31.39 -20.63
N PHE A 635 -47.59 31.23 -19.38
CA PHE A 635 -48.63 30.23 -19.08
C PHE A 635 -50.00 30.49 -19.75
N TRP A 636 -50.25 31.70 -20.26
CA TRP A 636 -51.42 32.04 -21.03
C TRP A 636 -51.39 31.44 -22.45
N LEU A 637 -50.23 31.04 -22.99
CA LEU A 637 -50.12 30.42 -24.34
C LEU A 637 -50.87 29.08 -24.37
N PRO A 638 -51.74 28.84 -25.36
CA PRO A 638 -52.46 27.58 -25.48
C PRO A 638 -51.54 26.42 -25.78
N VAL A 639 -51.78 25.29 -25.11
CA VAL A 639 -51.10 24.01 -25.40
C VAL A 639 -51.76 23.40 -26.61
N LYS A 640 -50.93 22.98 -27.58
CA LYS A 640 -51.36 22.23 -28.79
C LYS A 640 -51.62 20.79 -28.38
N LYS A 641 -52.90 20.34 -28.44
CA LYS A 641 -53.32 19.04 -27.87
C LYS A 641 -52.59 17.86 -28.53
N ASN A 642 -52.44 17.81 -29.84
CA ASN A 642 -51.83 16.73 -30.60
C ASN A 642 -50.30 16.83 -30.72
N ARG A 643 -49.60 17.65 -29.92
CA ARG A 643 -48.13 17.78 -29.98
C ARG A 643 -47.46 16.94 -28.94
N VAL A 644 -46.52 16.08 -29.40
CA VAL A 644 -45.62 15.26 -28.61
C VAL A 644 -44.17 15.76 -28.80
N MET A 645 -43.43 16.01 -27.76
CA MET A 645 -42.02 16.36 -27.84
C MET A 645 -41.18 15.27 -27.21
N VAL A 646 -40.24 14.74 -27.96
CA VAL A 646 -39.29 13.71 -27.56
C VAL A 646 -37.93 14.36 -27.35
N TYR A 647 -37.38 14.25 -26.16
CA TYR A 647 -36.10 14.83 -25.79
C TYR A 647 -35.08 13.73 -25.52
N ILE A 648 -34.04 13.71 -26.36
CA ILE A 648 -32.91 12.80 -26.18
C ILE A 648 -31.65 13.61 -25.76
N HIS A 649 -31.14 13.32 -24.57
CA HIS A 649 -30.01 14.07 -24.03
C HIS A 649 -28.69 13.39 -24.38
N ASP A 650 -27.72 14.18 -24.88
CA ASP A 650 -26.33 13.78 -25.18
C ASP A 650 -26.12 12.50 -26.04
N ARG A 651 -27.18 11.96 -26.64
CA ARG A 651 -27.07 10.82 -27.58
C ARG A 651 -27.19 11.27 -29.02
N LYS A 652 -26.49 10.56 -29.91
CA LYS A 652 -26.52 10.76 -31.34
C LYS A 652 -27.51 9.79 -32.01
N GLY A 653 -28.13 10.23 -33.07
CA GLY A 653 -28.97 9.40 -33.94
C GLY A 653 -30.32 9.00 -33.34
N PHE A 654 -30.97 8.09 -34.02
CA PHE A 654 -32.30 7.53 -33.71
C PHE A 654 -32.11 6.24 -32.89
N THR A 655 -32.35 6.29 -31.61
CA THR A 655 -31.93 5.21 -30.67
C THR A 655 -32.73 5.17 -29.37
N CYS A 656 -32.57 4.10 -28.62
CA CYS A 656 -33.12 3.90 -27.28
C CYS A 656 -34.65 3.76 -27.26
N ASN A 657 -35.29 3.67 -26.08
CA ASN A 657 -36.74 3.51 -25.93
C ASN A 657 -37.57 4.48 -26.77
N VAL A 658 -37.15 5.72 -26.83
CA VAL A 658 -37.86 6.80 -27.55
C VAL A 658 -37.93 6.59 -29.06
N LYS A 659 -36.99 5.86 -29.69
CA LYS A 659 -37.01 5.45 -31.08
C LYS A 659 -38.23 4.56 -31.33
N TYR A 660 -38.35 3.50 -30.58
CA TYR A 660 -39.41 2.49 -30.76
C TYR A 660 -40.82 3.09 -30.47
N VAL A 661 -40.89 4.00 -29.46
CA VAL A 661 -42.12 4.77 -29.22
C VAL A 661 -42.51 5.63 -30.43
N VAL A 662 -41.57 6.36 -31.02
CA VAL A 662 -41.84 7.24 -32.18
C VAL A 662 -42.25 6.41 -33.41
N GLN A 663 -41.57 5.29 -33.68
CA GLN A 663 -41.91 4.38 -34.73
C GLN A 663 -43.35 3.87 -34.58
N LYS A 664 -43.72 3.40 -33.38
CA LYS A 664 -45.08 2.89 -33.09
C LYS A 664 -46.13 4.01 -33.16
N LEU A 665 -45.83 5.22 -32.72
CA LEU A 665 -46.74 6.37 -32.82
C LEU A 665 -47.01 6.75 -34.30
N LYS A 666 -45.97 6.70 -35.13
CA LYS A 666 -46.14 6.97 -36.60
C LYS A 666 -46.88 5.85 -37.30
N GLU A 667 -46.63 4.60 -36.91
CA GLU A 667 -47.36 3.43 -37.44
C GLU A 667 -48.86 3.51 -37.15
N LEU A 668 -49.24 3.76 -35.89
CA LEU A 668 -50.63 3.73 -35.45
C LEU A 668 -51.41 4.99 -35.74
N TYR A 669 -50.79 6.18 -35.69
CA TYR A 669 -51.51 7.45 -35.72
C TYR A 669 -51.06 8.41 -36.82
N GLY A 670 -49.98 8.08 -37.55
CA GLY A 670 -49.50 8.87 -38.71
C GLY A 670 -49.32 10.34 -38.36
N ASP A 671 -49.90 11.22 -39.19
CA ASP A 671 -49.79 12.68 -39.03
C ASP A 671 -50.84 13.30 -38.11
N LYS A 672 -51.72 12.48 -37.49
CA LYS A 672 -52.61 12.96 -36.42
C LYS A 672 -51.86 13.56 -35.25
N LEU A 673 -50.61 13.10 -34.99
CA LEU A 673 -49.72 13.61 -33.97
C LEU A 673 -48.58 14.43 -34.58
N GLU A 674 -48.38 15.63 -34.10
CA GLU A 674 -47.17 16.42 -34.40
C GLU A 674 -46.05 16.03 -33.48
N ILE A 675 -45.11 15.21 -33.97
CA ILE A 675 -43.97 14.72 -33.17
C ILE A 675 -42.76 15.61 -33.43
N LEU A 676 -42.13 16.08 -32.35
CA LEU A 676 -40.92 16.91 -32.36
C LEU A 676 -39.80 16.14 -31.72
N TRP A 677 -38.70 15.88 -32.45
CA TRP A 677 -37.49 15.23 -31.91
C TRP A 677 -36.46 16.28 -31.51
N VAL A 678 -36.04 16.30 -30.28
CA VAL A 678 -35.10 17.29 -29.73
C VAL A 678 -33.79 16.64 -29.38
N THR A 679 -32.68 17.10 -29.97
CA THR A 679 -31.33 16.58 -29.77
C THR A 679 -30.28 17.68 -29.79
N MET A 680 -29.10 17.40 -29.21
CA MET A 680 -27.89 18.24 -29.36
C MET A 680 -27.24 18.07 -30.74
N HIS A 681 -27.53 16.95 -31.45
CA HIS A 681 -26.89 16.48 -32.67
C HIS A 681 -27.88 16.29 -33.81
N PRO A 682 -28.56 17.34 -34.30
CA PRO A 682 -29.56 17.22 -35.39
C PRO A 682 -28.99 16.59 -36.66
N GLU A 683 -27.71 16.80 -36.93
CA GLU A 683 -27.00 16.24 -38.09
C GLU A 683 -26.93 14.70 -38.13
N THR A 684 -27.29 14.02 -37.06
CA THR A 684 -27.27 12.54 -36.96
C THR A 684 -28.69 11.93 -37.01
N CYS A 685 -29.72 12.71 -37.31
CA CYS A 685 -31.12 12.31 -37.17
C CYS A 685 -31.86 12.16 -38.53
N GLN A 686 -31.19 11.83 -39.62
CA GLN A 686 -31.76 11.65 -40.95
C GLN A 686 -32.87 10.60 -40.97
N GLU A 687 -32.72 9.47 -40.26
CA GLU A 687 -33.76 8.44 -40.12
C GLU A 687 -35.02 8.97 -39.43
N VAL A 688 -34.91 9.91 -38.51
CA VAL A 688 -36.03 10.56 -37.80
C VAL A 688 -36.79 11.46 -38.78
N GLU A 689 -36.07 12.24 -39.61
CA GLU A 689 -36.65 13.13 -40.59
C GLU A 689 -37.37 12.36 -41.72
N ALA A 690 -36.84 11.19 -42.13
CA ALA A 690 -37.46 10.29 -43.09
C ALA A 690 -38.83 9.76 -42.65
N LEU A 691 -39.09 9.70 -41.31
CA LEU A 691 -40.39 9.36 -40.75
C LEU A 691 -41.40 10.55 -40.72
N GLY A 692 -41.03 11.70 -41.28
CA GLY A 692 -41.83 12.91 -41.21
C GLY A 692 -41.87 13.56 -39.83
N VAL A 693 -40.89 13.29 -39.00
CA VAL A 693 -40.74 13.86 -37.64
C VAL A 693 -39.84 15.09 -37.71
N LYS A 694 -40.28 16.19 -37.10
CA LYS A 694 -39.51 17.45 -37.12
C LYS A 694 -38.38 17.43 -36.10
N VAL A 695 -37.12 17.50 -36.54
CA VAL A 695 -35.93 17.58 -35.69
C VAL A 695 -35.69 19.02 -35.26
N LEU A 696 -35.38 19.20 -33.97
CA LEU A 696 -35.07 20.48 -33.33
C LEU A 696 -33.77 20.41 -32.58
N LYS A 697 -32.95 21.45 -32.69
CA LYS A 697 -31.74 21.57 -31.86
C LYS A 697 -32.09 21.94 -30.40
N SER A 698 -31.54 21.20 -29.47
CA SER A 698 -31.74 21.43 -28.03
C SER A 698 -31.18 22.79 -27.57
N ASN A 699 -31.78 23.35 -26.54
CA ASN A 699 -31.40 24.64 -25.90
C ASN A 699 -31.53 25.86 -26.86
N THR A 700 -32.39 25.80 -27.84
CA THR A 700 -32.74 26.93 -28.74
C THR A 700 -34.04 27.59 -28.33
N ALA A 701 -34.21 28.90 -28.60
CA ALA A 701 -35.45 29.61 -28.35
C ALA A 701 -36.67 28.98 -29.09
N VAL A 702 -36.45 28.43 -30.29
CA VAL A 702 -37.48 27.73 -31.08
C VAL A 702 -37.95 26.47 -30.35
N GLN A 703 -37.02 25.66 -29.85
CA GLN A 703 -37.32 24.46 -29.06
C GLN A 703 -38.09 24.82 -27.78
N MET A 704 -37.64 25.84 -27.02
CA MET A 704 -38.30 26.29 -25.81
C MET A 704 -39.70 26.81 -26.03
N ARG A 705 -39.91 27.63 -27.09
CA ARG A 705 -41.26 28.12 -27.47
C ARG A 705 -42.18 26.97 -27.83
N LYS A 706 -41.70 25.97 -28.55
CA LYS A 706 -42.49 24.79 -28.87
C LYS A 706 -42.79 23.91 -27.67
N TYR A 707 -41.85 23.75 -26.76
CA TYR A 707 -42.04 23.06 -25.49
C TYR A 707 -43.24 23.59 -24.72
N PHE A 708 -43.35 24.92 -24.60
CA PHE A 708 -44.47 25.59 -23.89
C PHE A 708 -45.83 25.20 -24.44
N ARG A 709 -45.90 24.93 -25.71
CA ARG A 709 -47.11 24.59 -26.43
C ARG A 709 -47.23 23.08 -26.69
N THR A 710 -46.46 22.24 -25.97
CA THR A 710 -46.50 20.79 -26.13
C THR A 710 -47.38 20.15 -25.07
N ARG A 711 -48.24 19.22 -25.48
CA ARG A 711 -49.12 18.45 -24.61
C ARG A 711 -48.41 17.35 -23.86
N PHE A 712 -47.59 16.56 -24.60
CA PHE A 712 -46.93 15.40 -24.04
C PHE A 712 -45.39 15.50 -24.23
N PHE A 713 -44.65 15.33 -23.18
CA PHE A 713 -43.19 15.41 -23.20
C PHE A 713 -42.59 14.09 -22.75
N ILE A 714 -41.69 13.53 -23.58
CA ILE A 714 -41.02 12.24 -23.35
C ILE A 714 -39.52 12.45 -23.27
N THR A 715 -38.85 11.78 -22.32
CA THR A 715 -37.38 11.71 -22.25
C THR A 715 -36.93 10.32 -21.85
N ASN A 716 -35.70 9.95 -22.27
CA ASN A 716 -35.05 8.69 -21.88
C ASN A 716 -33.98 8.88 -20.79
N ASP A 717 -33.90 10.07 -20.21
CA ASP A 717 -32.94 10.46 -19.19
C ASP A 717 -33.55 11.54 -18.28
N ALA A 718 -32.73 12.33 -17.61
CA ALA A 718 -33.18 13.43 -16.79
C ALA A 718 -33.89 14.54 -17.59
N PHE A 719 -34.85 15.20 -16.97
CA PHE A 719 -35.52 16.35 -17.58
C PHE A 719 -34.60 17.56 -17.65
N PRO A 720 -34.74 18.43 -18.68
CA PRO A 720 -33.99 19.68 -18.72
C PRO A 720 -34.22 20.50 -17.43
N SER A 721 -33.14 21.04 -16.87
CA SER A 721 -33.22 21.77 -15.60
C SER A 721 -34.13 23.02 -15.68
N TRP A 722 -34.20 23.65 -16.84
CA TRP A 722 -35.03 24.84 -17.12
C TRP A 722 -36.51 24.51 -17.36
N ALA A 723 -36.89 23.28 -17.71
CA ALA A 723 -38.28 22.96 -18.06
C ALA A 723 -39.23 23.10 -16.85
N LEU A 724 -40.37 23.67 -17.01
CA LEU A 724 -41.44 23.78 -16.01
C LEU A 724 -42.63 22.90 -16.44
N HIS A 725 -43.08 22.03 -15.54
CA HIS A 725 -44.24 21.17 -15.76
C HIS A 725 -45.52 22.00 -15.56
N ARG A 726 -46.36 22.10 -16.57
CA ARG A 726 -47.65 22.76 -16.47
C ARG A 726 -48.73 21.73 -16.14
N TRP A 727 -49.79 22.15 -15.49
CA TRP A 727 -50.89 21.30 -15.07
C TRP A 727 -51.61 20.60 -16.26
N ASN A 728 -51.58 21.21 -17.46
CA ASN A 728 -52.18 20.69 -18.70
C ASN A 728 -51.18 20.01 -19.64
N GLN A 729 -49.94 19.75 -19.15
CA GLN A 729 -48.94 18.93 -19.85
C GLN A 729 -48.78 17.59 -19.15
N LYS A 730 -48.28 16.58 -19.88
CA LYS A 730 -47.94 15.28 -19.35
C LYS A 730 -46.48 14.99 -19.60
N TRP A 731 -45.80 14.43 -18.62
CA TRP A 731 -44.38 14.06 -18.69
C TRP A 731 -44.17 12.57 -18.48
N MET A 732 -43.37 11.99 -19.37
CA MET A 732 -43.01 10.59 -19.34
C MET A 732 -41.49 10.44 -19.37
N ASN A 733 -40.96 9.63 -18.47
CA ASN A 733 -39.57 9.19 -18.48
C ASN A 733 -39.51 7.72 -18.87
N THR A 734 -38.90 7.42 -20.03
CA THR A 734 -38.73 6.04 -20.49
C THR A 734 -37.51 5.34 -19.93
N TRP A 735 -36.64 6.11 -19.25
CA TRP A 735 -35.33 5.65 -18.79
C TRP A 735 -34.55 4.95 -19.91
N HIS A 736 -33.45 4.21 -19.54
CA HIS A 736 -32.59 3.54 -20.51
C HIS A 736 -32.00 2.22 -19.97
N GLY A 737 -32.64 1.58 -19.02
CA GLY A 737 -32.31 0.28 -18.43
C GLY A 737 -33.54 -0.41 -17.87
N ALA A 738 -33.76 -1.71 -18.15
CA ALA A 738 -34.86 -2.50 -17.62
C ALA A 738 -34.58 -3.01 -16.19
N MET A 739 -33.32 -3.09 -15.82
CA MET A 739 -32.84 -3.61 -14.53
C MET A 739 -31.72 -2.73 -13.98
N ASN A 740 -31.75 -2.48 -12.67
CA ASN A 740 -30.68 -1.78 -11.96
C ASN A 740 -29.73 -2.79 -11.33
N TYR A 741 -28.77 -3.31 -12.09
CA TYR A 741 -27.68 -4.09 -11.51
C TYR A 741 -26.79 -3.25 -10.56
N LYS A 742 -26.68 -1.97 -10.83
CA LYS A 742 -25.83 -1.01 -10.10
C LYS A 742 -26.68 0.03 -9.38
N HIS A 743 -26.23 0.49 -8.22
CA HIS A 743 -26.87 1.62 -7.56
C HIS A 743 -26.96 2.86 -8.44
N ILE A 744 -28.10 3.50 -8.47
CA ILE A 744 -28.41 4.71 -9.24
C ILE A 744 -28.89 5.84 -8.33
N GLY A 745 -29.20 6.99 -8.88
CA GLY A 745 -29.83 8.09 -8.16
C GLY A 745 -29.05 8.58 -6.93
N TYR A 746 -29.75 8.83 -5.83
CA TYR A 746 -29.15 9.29 -4.58
C TYR A 746 -28.24 8.23 -3.93
N ASP A 747 -28.49 6.96 -4.11
CA ASP A 747 -27.71 5.87 -3.52
C ASP A 747 -26.32 5.76 -4.15
N TYR A 748 -26.19 6.09 -5.43
CA TYR A 748 -24.91 6.18 -6.12
C TYR A 748 -24.12 7.45 -5.80
N LEU A 749 -24.80 8.56 -5.46
CA LEU A 749 -24.21 9.89 -5.40
C LEU A 749 -23.89 10.34 -3.97
N ALA A 750 -23.83 9.43 -3.01
CA ALA A 750 -23.47 9.77 -1.62
C ALA A 750 -21.95 10.06 -1.45
N PRO A 751 -21.54 11.18 -0.83
CA PRO A 751 -22.34 12.36 -0.50
C PRO A 751 -22.23 13.45 -1.59
N MET A 752 -23.32 13.77 -2.25
CA MET A 752 -23.38 14.91 -3.19
C MET A 752 -23.12 16.23 -2.47
N SER A 753 -22.49 17.19 -3.19
CA SER A 753 -22.52 18.58 -2.72
C SER A 753 -23.97 19.06 -2.65
N PRO A 754 -24.33 19.96 -1.72
CA PRO A 754 -25.69 20.51 -1.65
C PRO A 754 -26.19 21.08 -2.99
N LEU A 755 -25.27 21.66 -3.77
CA LEU A 755 -25.54 22.19 -5.11
C LEU A 755 -25.85 21.08 -6.13
N ALA A 756 -25.06 20.01 -6.15
CA ALA A 756 -25.28 18.87 -7.03
C ALA A 756 -26.60 18.15 -6.68
N ALA A 757 -26.88 17.98 -5.40
CA ALA A 757 -28.15 17.43 -4.93
C ALA A 757 -29.35 18.28 -5.35
N LYS A 758 -29.20 19.61 -5.35
CA LYS A 758 -30.25 20.54 -5.81
C LYS A 758 -30.46 20.42 -7.32
N ILE A 759 -29.40 20.36 -8.12
CA ILE A 759 -29.51 20.15 -9.57
C ILE A 759 -30.11 18.79 -9.89
N PHE A 760 -29.67 17.73 -9.19
CA PHE A 760 -30.20 16.39 -9.34
C PHE A 760 -31.71 16.36 -9.04
N LYS A 761 -32.15 16.99 -7.95
CA LYS A 761 -33.57 17.13 -7.61
C LYS A 761 -34.35 17.90 -8.69
N ILE A 762 -33.75 18.95 -9.26
CA ILE A 762 -34.37 19.75 -10.32
C ILE A 762 -34.58 18.94 -11.61
N LYS A 763 -33.60 18.10 -11.98
CA LYS A 763 -33.60 17.30 -13.21
C LYS A 763 -34.42 16.02 -13.11
N ASN A 764 -34.47 15.40 -11.92
CA ASN A 764 -35.12 14.12 -11.65
C ASN A 764 -36.36 14.29 -10.76
N ARG A 765 -37.18 15.30 -11.09
CA ARG A 765 -38.47 15.49 -10.43
C ARG A 765 -39.48 14.45 -10.88
N GLN A 766 -40.49 14.22 -10.10
CA GLN A 766 -41.52 13.23 -10.35
C GLN A 766 -42.22 13.52 -11.69
N PRO A 767 -42.22 12.57 -12.64
CA PRO A 767 -43.03 12.64 -13.87
C PRO A 767 -44.45 12.17 -13.61
N ASP A 768 -45.34 12.31 -14.63
CA ASP A 768 -46.65 11.65 -14.58
C ASP A 768 -46.50 10.13 -14.84
N TYR A 769 -45.53 9.74 -15.70
CA TYR A 769 -45.28 8.36 -16.06
C TYR A 769 -43.80 8.07 -16.08
N PHE A 770 -43.40 6.95 -15.49
CA PHE A 770 -42.04 6.42 -15.54
C PHE A 770 -42.11 4.95 -16.00
N LEU A 771 -41.47 4.57 -17.10
CA LEU A 771 -41.54 3.20 -17.56
C LEU A 771 -40.71 2.27 -16.70
N SER A 772 -41.20 1.07 -16.51
CA SER A 772 -40.55 0.05 -15.73
C SER A 772 -40.42 -1.27 -16.49
N GLY A 773 -39.22 -1.85 -16.50
CA GLY A 773 -38.92 -3.15 -17.06
C GLY A 773 -39.09 -4.32 -16.08
N SER A 774 -39.17 -4.03 -14.76
CA SER A 774 -39.31 -5.09 -13.76
C SER A 774 -39.80 -4.54 -12.40
N GLU A 775 -40.32 -5.42 -11.56
CA GLU A 775 -40.77 -5.07 -10.21
C GLU A 775 -39.59 -4.55 -9.36
N PHE A 776 -38.44 -5.24 -9.43
CA PHE A 776 -37.22 -4.79 -8.76
C PHE A 776 -36.80 -3.39 -9.21
N PHE A 777 -36.82 -3.12 -10.54
CA PHE A 777 -36.52 -1.80 -11.07
C PHE A 777 -37.46 -0.73 -10.52
N THR A 778 -38.76 -1.00 -10.42
CA THR A 778 -39.74 -0.08 -9.83
C THR A 778 -39.36 0.29 -8.39
N LYS A 779 -39.18 -0.71 -7.52
CA LYS A 779 -38.88 -0.52 -6.10
C LYS A 779 -37.56 0.21 -5.89
N ASP A 780 -36.48 -0.26 -6.53
CA ASP A 780 -35.14 0.33 -6.41
C ASP A 780 -35.10 1.77 -6.96
N THR A 781 -35.69 2.01 -8.13
CA THR A 781 -35.68 3.35 -8.76
C THR A 781 -36.55 4.33 -7.97
N ALA A 782 -37.72 3.91 -7.50
CA ALA A 782 -38.59 4.74 -6.67
C ALA A 782 -37.88 5.20 -5.41
N ALA A 783 -37.19 4.30 -4.70
CA ALA A 783 -36.39 4.60 -3.52
C ALA A 783 -35.19 5.50 -3.89
N SER A 784 -34.37 5.10 -4.86
CA SER A 784 -33.14 5.79 -5.24
C SER A 784 -33.35 7.21 -5.80
N PHE A 785 -34.52 7.50 -6.44
CA PHE A 785 -34.87 8.83 -6.95
C PHE A 785 -35.86 9.57 -6.06
N ARG A 786 -36.36 8.95 -4.99
CA ARG A 786 -37.40 9.47 -4.09
C ARG A 786 -38.68 9.81 -4.86
N LEU A 787 -39.14 8.89 -5.70
CA LEU A 787 -40.36 8.99 -6.48
C LEU A 787 -41.45 8.12 -5.87
N SER A 788 -42.72 8.45 -6.18
CA SER A 788 -43.84 7.57 -5.85
C SER A 788 -43.89 6.38 -6.79
N GLU A 789 -44.06 5.16 -6.29
CA GLU A 789 -44.23 3.96 -7.09
C GLU A 789 -45.44 4.04 -8.05
N LYS A 790 -46.45 4.83 -7.71
CA LYS A 790 -47.68 5.04 -8.50
C LYS A 790 -47.48 5.64 -9.88
N VAL A 791 -46.32 6.27 -10.14
CA VAL A 791 -45.99 6.83 -11.46
C VAL A 791 -45.37 5.82 -12.39
N PHE A 792 -44.94 4.65 -11.86
CA PHE A 792 -44.35 3.63 -12.69
C PHE A 792 -45.37 2.84 -13.49
N VAL A 793 -45.07 2.67 -14.79
CA VAL A 793 -45.89 1.91 -15.74
C VAL A 793 -45.20 0.56 -15.93
N PRO A 794 -45.80 -0.56 -15.47
CA PRO A 794 -45.21 -1.89 -15.58
C PRO A 794 -45.45 -2.51 -16.97
N CYS A 795 -44.86 -1.95 -18.03
CA CYS A 795 -45.10 -2.35 -19.40
C CYS A 795 -43.86 -2.99 -20.07
N GLY A 796 -42.73 -3.05 -19.41
CA GLY A 796 -41.45 -3.38 -20.07
C GLY A 796 -40.83 -2.12 -20.70
N LEU A 797 -39.80 -2.30 -21.50
CA LEU A 797 -39.13 -1.25 -22.25
C LEU A 797 -39.38 -1.31 -23.74
N PRO A 798 -39.83 -0.21 -24.38
CA PRO A 798 -40.13 -0.16 -25.84
C PRO A 798 -39.02 -0.71 -26.74
N ARG A 799 -37.77 -0.51 -26.41
CA ARG A 799 -36.61 -1.00 -27.15
C ARG A 799 -36.52 -2.53 -27.14
N ASN A 800 -36.96 -3.18 -26.05
CA ASN A 800 -36.88 -4.63 -25.92
C ASN A 800 -37.95 -5.34 -26.77
N ASP A 801 -38.99 -4.62 -27.22
CA ASP A 801 -39.98 -5.17 -28.16
C ASP A 801 -39.31 -5.71 -29.44
N ALA A 802 -38.16 -5.14 -29.83
CA ALA A 802 -37.36 -5.61 -30.93
C ALA A 802 -36.90 -7.09 -30.81
N PHE A 803 -36.79 -7.62 -29.61
CA PHE A 803 -36.41 -9.03 -29.38
C PHE A 803 -37.57 -10.00 -29.60
N PHE A 804 -38.80 -9.52 -29.51
CA PHE A 804 -40.03 -10.30 -29.70
C PHE A 804 -40.62 -10.19 -31.11
N ALA A 805 -40.12 -9.24 -31.91
CA ALA A 805 -40.54 -9.02 -33.30
C ALA A 805 -39.68 -9.84 -34.28
N ASN A 806 -40.11 -9.90 -35.57
CA ASN A 806 -39.27 -10.40 -36.66
C ASN A 806 -38.01 -9.52 -36.80
N GLN A 807 -36.82 -10.12 -36.62
CA GLN A 807 -35.53 -9.43 -36.59
C GLN A 807 -34.81 -9.41 -37.95
N GLU A 808 -35.27 -10.13 -38.97
CA GLU A 808 -34.56 -10.33 -40.24
C GLU A 808 -34.12 -9.02 -40.93
N ALA A 809 -35.03 -8.05 -41.03
CA ALA A 809 -34.71 -6.74 -41.62
C ALA A 809 -33.63 -5.98 -40.77
N THR A 810 -33.69 -6.07 -39.46
CA THR A 810 -32.72 -5.45 -38.56
C THR A 810 -31.36 -6.14 -38.66
N VAL A 811 -31.35 -7.47 -38.70
CA VAL A 811 -30.13 -8.27 -38.87
C VAL A 811 -29.45 -7.93 -40.19
N ARG A 812 -30.24 -7.92 -41.31
CA ARG A 812 -29.72 -7.55 -42.62
C ARG A 812 -29.14 -6.14 -42.63
N LYS A 813 -29.83 -5.14 -42.08
CA LYS A 813 -29.36 -3.76 -41.97
C LYS A 813 -28.00 -3.66 -41.27
N VAL A 814 -27.80 -4.37 -40.16
CA VAL A 814 -26.53 -4.35 -39.39
C VAL A 814 -25.43 -5.03 -40.20
N ARG A 815 -25.70 -6.17 -40.80
CA ARG A 815 -24.74 -6.92 -41.61
C ARG A 815 -24.28 -6.11 -42.84
N GLU A 816 -25.23 -5.53 -43.62
CA GLU A 816 -24.92 -4.65 -44.72
C GLU A 816 -24.08 -3.44 -44.32
N TYR A 817 -24.39 -2.82 -43.17
CA TYR A 817 -23.65 -1.65 -42.69
C TYR A 817 -22.16 -1.95 -42.40
N TYR A 818 -21.84 -3.17 -41.99
CA TYR A 818 -20.47 -3.60 -41.68
C TYR A 818 -19.86 -4.53 -42.74
N GLY A 819 -20.57 -4.85 -43.81
CA GLY A 819 -20.13 -5.77 -44.87
C GLY A 819 -19.89 -7.18 -44.36
N LEU A 820 -20.79 -7.70 -43.53
CA LEU A 820 -20.70 -9.02 -42.90
C LEU A 820 -21.50 -10.06 -43.69
N ASP A 821 -20.87 -11.19 -43.99
CA ASP A 821 -21.52 -12.31 -44.69
C ASP A 821 -22.63 -12.94 -43.83
N GLU A 822 -23.63 -13.52 -44.47
CA GLU A 822 -24.79 -14.08 -43.78
C GLU A 822 -24.47 -15.34 -42.99
N ASP A 823 -23.45 -16.10 -43.37
CA ASP A 823 -22.99 -17.33 -42.75
C ASP A 823 -22.17 -17.11 -41.47
N LYS A 824 -21.64 -15.88 -41.21
CA LYS A 824 -20.87 -15.56 -40.04
C LYS A 824 -21.77 -15.41 -38.81
N ARG A 825 -21.36 -16.01 -37.66
CA ARG A 825 -21.99 -15.78 -36.35
C ARG A 825 -21.39 -14.57 -35.68
N LEU A 826 -22.21 -13.82 -34.94
CA LEU A 826 -21.78 -12.55 -34.37
C LEU A 826 -21.78 -12.62 -32.83
N ALA A 827 -20.68 -12.23 -32.20
CA ALA A 827 -20.62 -12.02 -30.78
C ALA A 827 -20.31 -10.54 -30.48
N ILE A 828 -21.11 -9.88 -29.65
CA ILE A 828 -20.84 -8.50 -29.26
C ILE A 828 -20.13 -8.43 -27.90
N PHE A 829 -19.00 -7.71 -27.85
CA PHE A 829 -18.31 -7.35 -26.61
C PHE A 829 -18.57 -5.88 -26.27
N ALA A 830 -19.29 -5.64 -25.17
CA ALA A 830 -19.75 -4.31 -24.76
C ALA A 830 -19.36 -3.98 -23.30
N PRO A 831 -18.10 -3.62 -23.01
CA PRO A 831 -17.65 -3.31 -21.66
C PRO A 831 -18.19 -1.97 -21.14
N THR A 832 -18.40 -1.88 -19.82
CA THR A 832 -18.85 -0.66 -19.15
C THR A 832 -17.68 0.34 -19.01
N PHE A 833 -17.97 1.61 -19.12
CA PHE A 833 -17.02 2.70 -18.90
C PHE A 833 -16.41 2.67 -17.49
N ARG A 834 -15.09 2.91 -17.40
CA ARG A 834 -14.34 3.10 -16.15
C ARG A 834 -13.85 4.54 -16.07
N ARG A 835 -14.01 5.17 -14.90
CA ARG A 835 -13.48 6.53 -14.69
C ARG A 835 -11.95 6.49 -14.64
N GLY A 836 -11.29 7.17 -15.60
CA GLY A 836 -9.84 7.34 -15.63
C GLY A 836 -9.05 6.27 -16.37
N MET A 837 -9.67 5.21 -16.88
CA MET A 837 -9.02 4.27 -17.80
C MET A 837 -9.12 4.78 -19.25
N LYS A 838 -8.01 4.68 -19.99
CA LYS A 838 -8.06 4.73 -21.45
C LYS A 838 -8.75 3.45 -21.92
N SER A 839 -9.45 3.53 -23.05
CA SER A 839 -10.12 2.37 -23.68
C SER A 839 -9.10 1.26 -23.91
N ASP A 840 -9.12 0.28 -23.04
CA ASP A 840 -8.34 -0.93 -23.14
C ASP A 840 -9.30 -2.09 -23.38
N THR A 841 -8.85 -3.14 -24.02
CA THR A 841 -9.61 -4.37 -24.28
C THR A 841 -9.87 -5.17 -23.00
N PHE A 842 -9.51 -4.63 -21.83
CA PHE A 842 -9.58 -5.33 -20.53
C PHE A 842 -8.81 -6.66 -20.54
N GLY A 843 -7.77 -6.76 -21.42
CA GLY A 843 -6.97 -7.97 -21.56
C GLY A 843 -7.66 -9.10 -22.30
N MET A 844 -8.74 -8.82 -23.06
CA MET A 844 -9.41 -9.84 -23.88
C MET A 844 -8.58 -10.18 -25.10
N ASP A 845 -8.31 -11.47 -25.28
CA ASP A 845 -7.74 -12.06 -26.48
C ASP A 845 -8.89 -12.50 -27.41
N PHE A 846 -9.19 -11.68 -28.41
CA PHE A 846 -10.30 -11.91 -29.33
C PHE A 846 -10.14 -13.17 -30.17
N GLU A 847 -8.90 -13.57 -30.50
CA GLU A 847 -8.66 -14.78 -31.30
C GLU A 847 -8.97 -16.04 -30.48
N GLN A 848 -8.54 -16.10 -29.24
CA GLN A 848 -8.86 -17.23 -28.36
C GLN A 848 -10.36 -17.32 -28.06
N VAL A 849 -11.03 -16.19 -27.85
CA VAL A 849 -12.47 -16.14 -27.60
C VAL A 849 -13.23 -16.59 -28.85
N ARG A 850 -12.86 -16.12 -30.05
CA ARG A 850 -13.45 -16.51 -31.31
C ARG A 850 -13.30 -18.02 -31.56
N ALA A 851 -12.11 -18.57 -31.31
CA ALA A 851 -11.86 -19.99 -31.44
C ALA A 851 -12.70 -20.83 -30.47
N ALA A 852 -12.88 -20.38 -29.22
CA ALA A 852 -13.72 -21.04 -28.23
C ALA A 852 -15.21 -21.03 -28.62
N LEU A 853 -15.72 -19.91 -29.13
CA LEU A 853 -17.07 -19.79 -29.65
C LEU A 853 -17.30 -20.74 -30.82
N SER A 854 -16.36 -20.83 -31.79
CA SER A 854 -16.43 -21.75 -32.90
C SER A 854 -16.41 -23.22 -32.46
N ARG A 855 -15.57 -23.60 -31.47
CA ARG A 855 -15.53 -24.96 -30.92
C ARG A 855 -16.83 -25.36 -30.23
N ARG A 856 -17.42 -24.45 -29.45
CA ARG A 856 -18.63 -24.75 -28.68
C ARG A 856 -19.92 -24.68 -29.49
N PHE A 857 -20.07 -23.66 -30.36
CA PHE A 857 -21.31 -23.36 -31.01
C PHE A 857 -21.29 -23.63 -32.55
N GLY A 858 -20.11 -24.01 -33.09
CA GLY A 858 -19.91 -24.19 -34.53
C GLY A 858 -19.90 -22.88 -35.35
N GLY A 859 -19.56 -22.97 -36.61
CA GLY A 859 -19.53 -21.83 -37.56
C GLY A 859 -18.32 -20.91 -37.35
N GLU A 860 -18.22 -19.95 -38.24
CA GLU A 860 -17.22 -18.89 -38.18
C GLU A 860 -17.77 -17.68 -37.43
N TRP A 861 -17.03 -17.18 -36.44
CA TRP A 861 -17.47 -16.09 -35.58
C TRP A 861 -16.74 -14.78 -35.88
N VAL A 862 -17.48 -13.69 -35.75
CA VAL A 862 -16.95 -12.32 -35.77
C VAL A 862 -17.27 -11.64 -34.44
N ILE A 863 -16.28 -10.99 -33.84
CA ILE A 863 -16.49 -10.23 -32.60
C ILE A 863 -16.70 -8.76 -32.95
N LEU A 864 -17.83 -8.22 -32.49
CA LEU A 864 -18.20 -6.81 -32.58
C LEU A 864 -17.81 -6.12 -31.26
N PHE A 865 -16.84 -5.21 -31.29
CA PHE A 865 -16.43 -4.47 -30.11
C PHE A 865 -17.18 -3.13 -30.02
N ARG A 866 -17.91 -2.90 -28.95
CA ARG A 866 -18.64 -1.66 -28.71
C ARG A 866 -18.12 -0.92 -27.49
N ASN A 867 -17.38 0.14 -27.69
CA ASN A 867 -16.93 0.99 -26.61
C ASN A 867 -18.04 1.93 -26.11
N HIS A 868 -17.93 2.40 -24.86
CA HIS A 868 -18.90 3.35 -24.32
C HIS A 868 -18.75 4.73 -25.00
N ASN A 869 -19.86 5.42 -25.27
CA ASN A 869 -19.93 6.69 -26.01
C ASN A 869 -19.07 7.85 -25.46
N ILE A 870 -18.53 7.72 -24.24
CA ILE A 870 -17.69 8.73 -23.59
C ILE A 870 -16.21 8.63 -24.02
N VAL A 871 -15.79 7.53 -24.62
CA VAL A 871 -14.40 7.30 -25.01
C VAL A 871 -14.16 7.84 -26.43
N LYS A 872 -13.25 8.81 -26.57
CA LYS A 872 -12.87 9.41 -27.86
C LYS A 872 -11.60 8.73 -28.39
N GLY A 873 -11.66 8.18 -29.60
CA GLY A 873 -10.53 7.64 -30.35
C GLY A 873 -10.89 6.43 -31.20
N LYS A 874 -10.46 6.39 -32.47
CA LYS A 874 -10.50 5.17 -33.30
C LYS A 874 -9.33 4.30 -32.90
N GLN A 875 -9.59 3.13 -32.33
CA GLN A 875 -8.57 2.12 -32.07
C GLN A 875 -8.74 0.96 -33.04
N LYS A 876 -7.63 0.48 -33.59
CA LYS A 876 -7.63 -0.79 -34.36
C LYS A 876 -7.40 -1.90 -33.36
N PHE A 877 -8.38 -2.76 -33.18
CA PHE A 877 -8.26 -3.97 -32.38
C PHE A 877 -8.01 -5.15 -33.33
N GLY A 878 -6.91 -5.87 -33.13
CA GLY A 878 -6.69 -7.12 -33.84
C GLY A 878 -7.80 -8.12 -33.51
N GLY A 879 -8.49 -8.66 -34.50
CA GLY A 879 -9.49 -9.72 -34.36
C GLY A 879 -10.91 -9.30 -33.97
N ALA A 880 -11.23 -7.98 -33.85
CA ALA A 880 -12.60 -7.49 -33.63
C ALA A 880 -12.93 -6.27 -34.49
N ILE A 881 -14.22 -6.15 -34.86
CA ILE A 881 -14.76 -5.00 -35.60
C ILE A 881 -15.27 -3.94 -34.60
N ASP A 882 -14.79 -2.71 -34.71
CA ASP A 882 -15.26 -1.59 -33.87
C ASP A 882 -16.64 -1.10 -34.38
N VAL A 883 -17.67 -1.38 -33.57
CA VAL A 883 -19.06 -0.99 -33.84
C VAL A 883 -19.52 0.19 -32.97
N SER A 884 -18.59 0.91 -32.32
CA SER A 884 -18.89 2.03 -31.40
C SER A 884 -19.59 3.21 -32.09
N ALA A 885 -19.43 3.36 -33.40
CA ALA A 885 -20.07 4.39 -34.20
C ALA A 885 -21.56 4.11 -34.53
N TYR A 886 -22.00 2.86 -34.44
CA TYR A 886 -23.39 2.49 -34.69
C TYR A 886 -24.29 3.03 -33.57
N HIS A 887 -25.39 3.70 -33.93
CA HIS A 887 -26.15 4.47 -32.93
C HIS A 887 -27.03 3.61 -32.03
N ASP A 888 -27.59 2.51 -32.53
CA ASP A 888 -28.56 1.70 -31.79
C ASP A 888 -27.96 0.37 -31.28
N MET A 889 -27.87 0.23 -29.97
CA MET A 889 -27.37 -0.98 -29.29
C MET A 889 -28.38 -2.14 -29.47
N GLN A 890 -29.68 -1.87 -29.54
CA GLN A 890 -30.67 -2.90 -29.64
C GLN A 890 -30.59 -3.60 -31.03
N GLU A 891 -30.36 -2.83 -32.10
CA GLU A 891 -30.17 -3.40 -33.46
C GLU A 891 -28.90 -4.29 -33.49
N LEU A 892 -27.81 -3.87 -32.85
CA LEU A 892 -26.60 -4.70 -32.73
C LEU A 892 -26.88 -5.99 -31.96
N MET A 893 -27.64 -5.90 -30.87
CA MET A 893 -28.00 -7.08 -30.05
C MET A 893 -28.94 -8.02 -30.81
N CYS A 894 -29.89 -7.51 -31.60
CA CYS A 894 -30.73 -8.33 -32.49
C CYS A 894 -29.90 -9.13 -33.49
N ALA A 895 -28.83 -8.52 -34.01
CA ALA A 895 -27.95 -9.15 -34.98
C ALA A 895 -26.91 -10.10 -34.38
N SER A 896 -26.76 -10.13 -33.05
CA SER A 896 -25.70 -10.90 -32.38
C SER A 896 -26.22 -12.23 -31.83
N ASP A 897 -25.43 -13.30 -32.02
CA ASP A 897 -25.70 -14.64 -31.49
C ASP A 897 -25.24 -14.85 -30.06
N ALA A 898 -24.29 -14.01 -29.56
CA ALA A 898 -23.80 -14.03 -28.19
C ALA A 898 -23.45 -12.63 -27.71
N LEU A 899 -23.53 -12.44 -26.36
CA LEU A 899 -23.11 -11.19 -25.69
C LEU A 899 -22.04 -11.48 -24.66
N ILE A 900 -20.95 -10.72 -24.72
CA ILE A 900 -19.94 -10.65 -23.66
C ILE A 900 -19.99 -9.22 -23.12
N SER A 901 -20.14 -9.06 -21.82
CA SER A 901 -20.12 -7.75 -21.16
C SER A 901 -19.56 -7.89 -19.74
N ASP A 902 -19.52 -6.81 -18.99
CA ASP A 902 -19.07 -6.83 -17.61
C ASP A 902 -20.25 -6.52 -16.64
N TYR A 903 -20.44 -5.26 -16.28
CA TYR A 903 -21.44 -4.85 -15.29
C TYR A 903 -22.58 -4.04 -15.95
N SER A 904 -22.84 -4.27 -17.22
CA SER A 904 -23.82 -3.51 -18.01
C SER A 904 -25.23 -4.08 -17.89
N SER A 905 -26.23 -3.18 -17.87
CA SER A 905 -27.64 -3.57 -17.92
C SER A 905 -28.07 -4.16 -19.28
N CYS A 906 -27.22 -4.07 -20.32
CA CYS A 906 -27.50 -4.73 -21.59
C CYS A 906 -27.53 -6.27 -21.47
N LEU A 907 -26.85 -6.84 -20.48
CA LEU A 907 -26.96 -8.27 -20.15
C LEU A 907 -28.38 -8.66 -19.80
N TYR A 908 -29.08 -7.83 -18.99
CA TYR A 908 -30.50 -8.09 -18.66
C TYR A 908 -31.41 -7.97 -19.88
N ASP A 909 -31.19 -6.97 -20.73
CA ASP A 909 -31.97 -6.86 -21.95
C ASP A 909 -31.74 -8.07 -22.89
N PHE A 910 -30.46 -8.43 -23.09
CA PHE A 910 -30.11 -9.51 -24.00
C PHE A 910 -30.51 -10.91 -23.52
N CYS A 911 -30.53 -11.16 -22.20
CA CYS A 911 -30.91 -12.47 -21.69
C CYS A 911 -32.37 -12.88 -22.04
N MET A 912 -33.25 -11.91 -22.37
CA MET A 912 -34.62 -12.17 -22.87
C MET A 912 -34.63 -12.91 -24.21
N THR A 913 -33.54 -12.86 -24.96
CA THR A 913 -33.41 -13.60 -26.23
C THR A 913 -33.10 -15.09 -26.03
N GLY A 914 -32.72 -15.50 -24.82
CA GLY A 914 -32.24 -16.84 -24.53
C GLY A 914 -30.84 -17.16 -25.06
N ARG A 915 -30.21 -16.25 -25.80
CA ARG A 915 -28.89 -16.43 -26.43
C ARG A 915 -27.75 -16.39 -25.39
N PRO A 916 -26.61 -17.08 -25.66
CA PRO A 916 -25.47 -17.14 -24.76
C PRO A 916 -24.97 -15.76 -24.32
N SER A 917 -24.81 -15.59 -23.00
CA SER A 917 -24.34 -14.34 -22.43
C SER A 917 -23.29 -14.62 -21.36
N PHE A 918 -22.19 -13.89 -21.37
CA PHE A 918 -21.04 -14.07 -20.46
C PHE A 918 -20.65 -12.78 -19.78
N VAL A 919 -20.28 -12.88 -18.49
CA VAL A 919 -19.72 -11.76 -17.72
C VAL A 919 -18.20 -11.85 -17.71
N TYR A 920 -17.53 -10.88 -18.30
CA TYR A 920 -16.08 -10.72 -18.30
C TYR A 920 -15.66 -9.63 -17.32
N ALA A 921 -15.31 -10.02 -16.09
CA ALA A 921 -15.16 -9.15 -14.91
C ALA A 921 -13.74 -9.18 -14.35
N THR A 922 -12.73 -8.83 -15.14
CA THR A 922 -11.30 -8.86 -14.76
C THR A 922 -10.92 -7.93 -13.62
N ASP A 923 -11.74 -6.92 -13.34
CA ASP A 923 -11.52 -5.90 -12.34
C ASP A 923 -12.62 -5.82 -11.27
N LEU A 924 -13.36 -6.91 -11.03
CA LEU A 924 -14.56 -6.93 -10.19
C LEU A 924 -14.34 -6.28 -8.82
N ASP A 925 -13.27 -6.67 -8.11
CA ASP A 925 -12.97 -6.15 -6.78
C ASP A 925 -12.64 -4.65 -6.84
N ASN A 926 -11.91 -4.23 -7.86
CA ASN A 926 -11.59 -2.82 -8.09
C ASN A 926 -12.84 -2.00 -8.46
N TYR A 927 -13.72 -2.57 -9.29
CA TYR A 927 -14.96 -1.93 -9.72
C TYR A 927 -15.92 -1.72 -8.54
N MET A 928 -16.15 -2.74 -7.73
CA MET A 928 -17.00 -2.68 -6.53
C MET A 928 -16.48 -1.66 -5.50
N HIS A 929 -15.16 -1.52 -5.37
CA HIS A 929 -14.56 -0.60 -4.39
C HIS A 929 -14.46 0.85 -4.90
N ASN A 930 -14.22 1.05 -6.19
CA ASN A 930 -13.82 2.36 -6.73
C ASN A 930 -14.84 3.02 -7.67
N ASP A 931 -15.73 2.25 -8.33
CA ASP A 931 -16.70 2.78 -9.27
C ASP A 931 -18.15 2.73 -8.75
N ARG A 932 -18.74 1.55 -8.62
CA ARG A 932 -20.13 1.37 -8.18
C ARG A 932 -20.34 0.03 -7.50
N SER A 933 -21.08 0.02 -6.39
CA SER A 933 -21.63 -1.20 -5.82
C SER A 933 -22.91 -1.65 -6.56
N PHE A 934 -23.24 -2.93 -6.40
CA PHE A 934 -24.42 -3.52 -7.03
C PHE A 934 -25.68 -3.31 -6.17
N ALA A 935 -26.78 -2.93 -6.83
CA ALA A 935 -28.10 -2.84 -6.22
C ALA A 935 -28.77 -4.22 -6.19
N TYR A 936 -28.58 -5.02 -7.24
CA TYR A 936 -28.99 -6.41 -7.30
C TYR A 936 -27.76 -7.32 -7.04
N PRO A 937 -27.82 -8.29 -6.10
CA PRO A 937 -26.67 -9.10 -5.70
C PRO A 937 -26.00 -9.79 -6.89
N PHE A 938 -24.69 -9.65 -7.01
CA PHE A 938 -23.93 -10.16 -8.15
C PHE A 938 -23.98 -11.71 -8.24
N GLU A 939 -24.06 -12.37 -7.09
CA GLU A 939 -24.14 -13.82 -6.97
C GLU A 939 -25.46 -14.41 -7.52
N LYS A 940 -26.48 -13.55 -7.67
CA LYS A 940 -27.78 -13.92 -8.26
C LYS A 940 -27.87 -13.72 -9.78
N TRP A 941 -26.80 -13.24 -10.41
CA TRP A 941 -26.79 -13.05 -11.85
C TRP A 941 -26.76 -14.41 -12.56
N PRO A 942 -27.51 -14.58 -13.66
CA PRO A 942 -27.63 -15.89 -14.30
C PRO A 942 -26.45 -16.29 -15.18
N TYR A 943 -25.52 -15.35 -15.42
CA TYR A 943 -24.46 -15.47 -16.42
C TYR A 943 -23.23 -16.21 -15.89
N PRO A 944 -22.56 -17.04 -16.73
CA PRO A 944 -21.20 -17.49 -16.44
C PRO A 944 -20.24 -16.31 -16.28
N VAL A 945 -19.46 -16.32 -15.19
CA VAL A 945 -18.54 -15.23 -14.83
C VAL A 945 -17.11 -15.68 -15.07
N ALA A 946 -16.31 -14.83 -15.73
CA ALA A 946 -14.89 -15.03 -15.97
C ALA A 946 -14.11 -13.80 -15.47
N ARG A 947 -13.00 -14.04 -14.76
CA ARG A 947 -12.09 -13.01 -14.25
C ARG A 947 -10.80 -12.91 -15.06
N SER A 948 -10.60 -13.80 -16.02
CA SER A 948 -9.46 -13.81 -16.94
C SER A 948 -9.89 -14.33 -18.32
N ASN A 949 -9.05 -14.13 -19.34
CA ASN A 949 -9.30 -14.63 -20.68
C ASN A 949 -9.38 -16.17 -20.70
N ALA A 950 -8.51 -16.86 -19.95
CA ALA A 950 -8.53 -18.31 -19.84
C ALA A 950 -9.83 -18.83 -19.20
N GLU A 951 -10.34 -18.15 -18.17
CA GLU A 951 -11.64 -18.48 -17.58
C GLU A 951 -12.79 -18.22 -18.55
N LEU A 952 -12.74 -17.13 -19.34
CA LEU A 952 -13.77 -16.85 -20.33
C LEU A 952 -13.83 -17.95 -21.40
N VAL A 953 -12.69 -18.38 -21.91
CA VAL A 953 -12.58 -19.51 -22.85
C VAL A 953 -13.20 -20.77 -22.25
N LYS A 954 -12.84 -21.10 -21.00
CA LYS A 954 -13.39 -22.26 -20.26
C LYS A 954 -14.91 -22.16 -20.08
N GLN A 955 -15.43 -20.98 -19.74
CA GLN A 955 -16.88 -20.75 -19.59
C GLN A 955 -17.63 -20.88 -20.91
N ILE A 956 -17.03 -20.45 -22.02
CA ILE A 956 -17.61 -20.59 -23.36
C ILE A 956 -17.65 -22.08 -23.77
N GLU A 957 -16.53 -22.80 -23.62
CA GLU A 957 -16.43 -24.21 -24.02
C GLU A 957 -17.34 -25.11 -23.19
N GLY A 958 -17.47 -24.80 -21.89
CA GLY A 958 -18.34 -25.53 -20.95
C GLY A 958 -19.77 -25.00 -20.86
N PHE A 959 -20.21 -24.13 -21.79
CA PHE A 959 -21.53 -23.52 -21.72
C PHE A 959 -22.65 -24.55 -21.94
N ASP A 960 -23.59 -24.61 -20.99
CA ASP A 960 -24.78 -25.47 -21.05
C ASP A 960 -26.02 -24.58 -21.27
N GLU A 961 -26.67 -24.76 -22.45
CA GLU A 961 -27.81 -23.95 -22.85
C GLU A 961 -29.05 -24.21 -21.98
N ALA A 962 -29.27 -25.45 -21.55
CA ALA A 962 -30.42 -25.82 -20.73
C ALA A 962 -30.28 -25.24 -19.30
N VAL A 963 -29.09 -25.34 -18.69
CA VAL A 963 -28.78 -24.76 -17.39
C VAL A 963 -28.87 -23.24 -17.45
N PHE A 964 -28.37 -22.65 -18.53
CA PHE A 964 -28.44 -21.20 -18.71
C PHE A 964 -29.89 -20.71 -18.86
N ALA A 965 -30.69 -21.37 -19.68
CA ALA A 965 -32.11 -21.04 -19.86
C ALA A 965 -32.89 -21.13 -18.52
N GLN A 966 -32.62 -22.14 -17.70
CA GLN A 966 -33.24 -22.30 -16.38
C GLN A 966 -32.83 -21.15 -15.44
N LYS A 967 -31.54 -20.78 -15.42
CA LYS A 967 -31.05 -19.65 -14.62
C LYS A 967 -31.63 -18.32 -15.06
N VAL A 968 -31.74 -18.07 -16.37
CA VAL A 968 -32.37 -16.87 -16.94
C VAL A 968 -33.83 -16.79 -16.55
N ALA A 969 -34.59 -17.88 -16.70
CA ALA A 969 -36.01 -17.92 -16.32
C ALA A 969 -36.20 -17.62 -14.82
N ALA A 970 -35.35 -18.21 -13.95
CA ALA A 970 -35.38 -17.94 -12.52
C ALA A 970 -35.03 -16.46 -12.23
N HIS A 971 -34.05 -15.90 -12.91
CA HIS A 971 -33.61 -14.51 -12.75
C HIS A 971 -34.70 -13.50 -13.17
N LEU A 972 -35.31 -13.70 -14.33
CA LEU A 972 -36.42 -12.87 -14.81
C LEU A 972 -37.62 -12.93 -13.86
N LYS A 973 -37.92 -14.12 -13.31
CA LYS A 973 -38.96 -14.30 -12.30
C LYS A 973 -38.63 -13.58 -10.99
N ASP A 974 -37.39 -13.70 -10.49
CA ASP A 974 -36.94 -13.04 -9.25
C ASP A 974 -36.96 -11.51 -9.39
N ALA A 975 -36.60 -11.00 -10.58
CA ALA A 975 -36.67 -9.58 -10.90
C ALA A 975 -38.11 -9.07 -11.09
N GLY A 976 -39.08 -9.95 -11.35
CA GLY A 976 -40.44 -9.59 -11.73
C GLY A 976 -40.50 -8.86 -13.07
N ALA A 977 -39.96 -9.50 -14.15
CA ALA A 977 -39.85 -8.90 -15.48
C ALA A 977 -41.22 -8.60 -16.10
N TYR A 978 -41.34 -7.45 -16.78
CA TYR A 978 -42.58 -7.00 -17.47
C TYR A 978 -42.48 -7.06 -18.99
N ASP A 979 -41.29 -7.23 -19.55
CA ASP A 979 -41.08 -7.23 -20.99
C ASP A 979 -41.79 -8.43 -21.66
N ASN A 980 -42.67 -8.13 -22.63
CA ASN A 980 -43.49 -9.12 -23.35
C ASN A 980 -43.69 -8.74 -24.84
N GLY A 981 -42.95 -7.76 -25.37
CA GLY A 981 -43.05 -7.31 -26.76
C GLY A 981 -44.14 -6.30 -27.05
N THR A 982 -44.85 -5.78 -26.04
CA THR A 982 -46.00 -4.85 -26.24
C THR A 982 -45.76 -3.47 -25.62
N ALA A 983 -44.57 -3.19 -25.12
CA ALA A 983 -44.29 -1.94 -24.39
C ALA A 983 -44.51 -0.69 -25.28
N SER A 984 -44.07 -0.73 -26.55
CA SER A 984 -44.22 0.39 -27.47
C SER A 984 -45.69 0.73 -27.73
N GLU A 985 -46.55 -0.30 -27.88
CA GLU A 985 -47.99 -0.14 -28.09
C GLU A 985 -48.69 0.41 -26.86
N GLN A 986 -48.39 -0.11 -25.69
CA GLN A 986 -48.93 0.39 -24.41
C GLN A 986 -48.57 1.86 -24.20
N VAL A 987 -47.31 2.24 -24.44
CA VAL A 987 -46.86 3.62 -24.36
C VAL A 987 -47.54 4.51 -25.39
N ALA A 988 -47.67 4.04 -26.61
CA ALA A 988 -48.39 4.77 -27.68
C ALA A 988 -49.88 5.02 -27.31
N ALA A 989 -50.54 4.04 -26.70
CA ALA A 989 -51.91 4.18 -26.18
C ALA A 989 -52.00 5.23 -25.05
N ILE A 990 -51.05 5.25 -24.12
CA ILE A 990 -51.02 6.28 -23.08
C ILE A 990 -50.87 7.68 -23.68
N ILE A 991 -49.98 7.85 -24.67
CA ILE A 991 -49.78 9.13 -25.35
C ILE A 991 -51.03 9.55 -26.13
N ALA A 992 -51.64 8.65 -26.86
CA ALA A 992 -52.85 8.90 -27.64
C ALA A 992 -54.03 9.36 -26.75
N LYS A 993 -54.24 8.71 -25.61
CA LYS A 993 -55.26 9.08 -24.62
C LYS A 993 -55.19 10.55 -24.21
N HIS A 994 -54.01 11.15 -24.22
CA HIS A 994 -53.80 12.54 -23.83
C HIS A 994 -53.72 13.53 -25.00
N CYS A 995 -53.40 13.04 -26.20
CA CYS A 995 -53.08 13.90 -27.35
C CYS A 995 -54.13 13.86 -28.44
N LEU A 996 -54.86 12.78 -28.54
CA LEU A 996 -55.98 12.62 -29.50
C LEU A 996 -57.32 12.73 -28.72
#